data_e162d96a31e1a50a2c85ff47f4384546
#
_entry.id   e162d96a31e1a50a2c85ff47f4384546
#
_cell.length_a   1.000
_cell.length_b   1.000
_cell.length_c   1.000
_cell.angle_alpha   90.00
_cell.angle_beta   90.00
_cell.angle_gamma   90.00
#
_symmetry.space_group_name_H-M   'P 1'
#
loop_
_entity.id
_entity.type
_entity.pdbx_description
1 polymer ?
#
loop_
_entity_poly.entity_id
_entity_poly.type
_entity_poly.pdbx_seq_one_letter_code
_entity_poly.pdbx_strand_id
1 'polypeptide(L)'
;MRKFFIAILFWAVAIVGYAAEALQSPGGKYNFVFEQKDGRLTYRLDYAAKQVIEEGELGVNIDNHLVESAMGIPVDNSNVWTNGMEVTSVDRRSEDNTWKTVYGEYAQIRDRYNEMTIHLLKGGKHQDGGGTAYDKRQQYLLDIIVRAYDEGVAIRYHFPEATNGLFMHITDDLTSFRFAPGAEAYHYAWAQAHANKVKLLKSEAAWKDEAERPLTLQLANGLYAAIGEAALTDFVRGKLKLKADNELQMAMFDSADIITAYDMPWRFIMVGEKAIDLINNKQMVLNLNAPCQIQDASWIKPGKAFRVCRLDMKTCMEGVDFCVDRGLQYIELDAGWYGPEMKMSSSALKVLETRDIDMPKLCQYAKSKGIGVWVYVNQRALYQELDQLLPLYEKWGICGIKFGFVQIGSQEWTTWLHNAVKKSADHHIMVDIHDEYRPTGWSRTYPNLMTQEGIGGNEEMPDAEHNTILPFTRFLCGPADYTPCYFNGRVKNTKAHQLAMPVVYYSPITFLYWYDLPNVYKGEKELDFWKYCPTVWDESKALQGEIGEYIVQARRSGNDWFVGAMNGLQARDITLNTADFLQKGKKYQVEIYNDNPALNTRTKVSTVVQTIKAGKMLKLHLQPSGGAALRFSLLK
;
A
#
# COMPACT_ATOMS: atom_id res chain seq x y z
N MET A 1 -23.28 -83.53 7.39
CA MET A 1 -23.60 -82.17 6.88
C MET A 1 -22.76 -81.17 7.65
N ARG A 2 -21.64 -80.73 7.04
CA ARG A 2 -20.74 -79.68 7.64
C ARG A 2 -21.17 -78.34 7.10
N LYS A 3 -21.56 -77.38 7.96
CA LYS A 3 -21.88 -76.02 7.62
C LYS A 3 -20.58 -75.23 7.56
N PHE A 4 -20.22 -74.68 6.40
CA PHE A 4 -19.16 -73.67 6.24
C PHE A 4 -19.76 -72.32 6.54
N PHE A 5 -19.17 -71.60 7.55
CA PHE A 5 -19.40 -70.19 7.77
C PHE A 5 -18.30 -69.42 7.01
N ILE A 6 -18.71 -68.63 6.02
CA ILE A 6 -17.85 -67.66 5.37
C ILE A 6 -17.94 -66.36 6.17
N ALA A 7 -16.86 -66.01 6.85
CA ALA A 7 -16.72 -64.70 7.49
C ALA A 7 -16.25 -63.69 6.42
N ILE A 8 -17.13 -62.77 6.04
CA ILE A 8 -16.78 -61.63 5.20
C ILE A 8 -16.18 -60.55 6.11
N LEU A 9 -14.87 -60.37 6.01
CA LEU A 9 -14.17 -59.24 6.63
C LEU A 9 -14.46 -57.98 5.80
N PHE A 10 -15.29 -57.09 6.31
CA PHE A 10 -15.39 -55.71 5.81
C PHE A 10 -14.16 -54.93 6.28
N TRP A 11 -13.26 -54.60 5.36
CA TRP A 11 -12.26 -53.58 5.57
C TRP A 11 -12.96 -52.20 5.50
N ALA A 12 -13.25 -51.58 6.62
CA ALA A 12 -13.60 -50.19 6.66
C ALA A 12 -12.31 -49.40 6.45
N VAL A 13 -12.11 -48.87 5.24
CA VAL A 13 -11.15 -47.82 4.99
C VAL A 13 -11.71 -46.59 5.72
N ALA A 14 -11.17 -46.28 6.90
CA ALA A 14 -11.44 -45.04 7.54
C ALA A 14 -10.79 -43.93 6.68
N ILE A 15 -11.58 -43.27 5.87
CA ILE A 15 -11.21 -41.97 5.32
C ILE A 15 -11.16 -41.04 6.53
N VAL A 16 -9.98 -40.80 7.04
CA VAL A 16 -9.74 -39.71 8.03
C VAL A 16 -9.89 -38.41 7.23
N GLY A 17 -11.12 -37.97 7.04
CA GLY A 17 -11.39 -36.60 6.62
C GLY A 17 -10.95 -35.68 7.76
N TYR A 18 -9.96 -34.85 7.52
CA TYR A 18 -9.59 -33.81 8.49
C TYR A 18 -10.82 -32.90 8.69
N ALA A 19 -11.21 -32.68 9.94
CA ALA A 19 -12.34 -31.79 10.24
C ALA A 19 -11.99 -30.36 9.81
N ALA A 20 -12.98 -29.61 9.33
CA ALA A 20 -12.82 -28.20 8.97
C ALA A 20 -12.30 -27.40 10.16
N GLU A 21 -11.29 -26.56 9.94
CA GLU A 21 -10.66 -25.72 10.97
C GLU A 21 -11.11 -24.27 10.83
N ALA A 22 -11.75 -23.72 11.85
CA ALA A 22 -12.29 -22.37 11.83
C ALA A 22 -11.43 -21.39 12.64
N LEU A 23 -11.31 -20.15 12.16
CA LEU A 23 -10.68 -19.03 12.82
C LEU A 23 -11.59 -17.80 12.75
N GLN A 24 -11.95 -17.25 13.91
CA GLN A 24 -12.73 -16.02 13.99
C GLN A 24 -11.83 -14.84 14.33
N SER A 25 -12.19 -13.64 13.85
CA SER A 25 -11.58 -12.40 14.32
C SER A 25 -11.91 -12.13 15.79
N PRO A 26 -11.13 -11.32 16.52
CA PRO A 26 -11.39 -11.02 17.93
C PRO A 26 -12.77 -10.40 18.20
N GLY A 27 -13.34 -9.64 17.25
CA GLY A 27 -14.69 -9.09 17.31
C GLY A 27 -15.77 -10.01 16.75
N GLY A 28 -15.41 -11.19 16.22
CA GLY A 28 -16.33 -12.21 15.70
C GLY A 28 -16.96 -11.88 14.35
N LYS A 29 -16.55 -10.78 13.67
CA LYS A 29 -17.13 -10.40 12.39
C LYS A 29 -16.64 -11.27 11.22
N TYR A 30 -15.36 -11.65 11.21
CA TYR A 30 -14.79 -12.55 10.23
C TYR A 30 -14.80 -13.97 10.73
N ASN A 31 -15.16 -14.90 9.86
CA ASN A 31 -15.07 -16.33 10.09
C ASN A 31 -14.39 -16.98 8.88
N PHE A 32 -13.13 -17.36 9.05
CA PHE A 32 -12.33 -18.09 8.06
C PHE A 32 -12.44 -19.58 8.36
N VAL A 33 -12.70 -20.40 7.37
CA VAL A 33 -12.80 -21.86 7.53
C VAL A 33 -11.88 -22.54 6.52
N PHE A 34 -10.85 -23.21 7.01
CA PHE A 34 -9.97 -24.07 6.21
C PHE A 34 -10.59 -25.45 6.06
N GLU A 35 -10.49 -26.02 4.88
CA GLU A 35 -10.96 -27.38 4.56
C GLU A 35 -9.95 -28.08 3.63
N GLN A 36 -9.79 -29.38 3.81
CA GLN A 36 -9.07 -30.21 2.85
C GLN A 36 -10.08 -31.09 2.11
N LYS A 37 -10.18 -30.92 0.79
CA LYS A 37 -11.10 -31.66 -0.08
C LYS A 37 -10.34 -32.36 -1.21
N ASP A 38 -10.47 -33.66 -1.31
CA ASP A 38 -9.85 -34.44 -2.38
C ASP A 38 -8.34 -34.15 -2.57
N GLY A 39 -7.63 -33.97 -1.45
CA GLY A 39 -6.21 -33.63 -1.42
C GLY A 39 -5.88 -32.16 -1.75
N ARG A 40 -6.86 -31.32 -2.05
CA ARG A 40 -6.71 -29.88 -2.26
C ARG A 40 -6.94 -29.12 -0.97
N LEU A 41 -6.20 -28.02 -0.82
CA LEU A 41 -6.33 -27.09 0.31
C LEU A 41 -7.27 -25.97 -0.10
N THR A 42 -8.38 -25.80 0.63
CA THR A 42 -9.42 -24.80 0.31
C THR A 42 -9.85 -24.04 1.54
N TYR A 43 -10.51 -22.90 1.34
CA TYR A 43 -11.06 -22.10 2.43
C TYR A 43 -12.35 -21.41 2.03
N ARG A 44 -13.13 -21.00 3.04
CA ARG A 44 -14.28 -20.10 2.92
C ARG A 44 -14.09 -18.91 3.84
N LEU A 45 -14.71 -17.79 3.51
CA LEU A 45 -14.68 -16.59 4.34
C LEU A 45 -16.07 -15.96 4.42
N ASP A 46 -16.53 -15.73 5.64
CA ASP A 46 -17.74 -14.98 5.95
C ASP A 46 -17.40 -13.68 6.68
N TYR A 47 -18.20 -12.64 6.45
CA TYR A 47 -18.16 -11.37 7.17
C TYR A 47 -19.56 -10.98 7.64
N ALA A 48 -19.73 -10.79 8.96
CA ALA A 48 -21.03 -10.47 9.59
C ALA A 48 -22.15 -11.42 9.13
N ALA A 49 -21.87 -12.74 9.12
CA ALA A 49 -22.74 -13.81 8.66
C ALA A 49 -23.14 -13.75 7.17
N LYS A 50 -22.50 -12.90 6.35
CA LYS A 50 -22.65 -12.88 4.90
C LYS A 50 -21.43 -13.56 4.27
N GLN A 51 -21.65 -14.42 3.29
CA GLN A 51 -20.58 -15.07 2.55
C GLN A 51 -19.82 -14.04 1.69
N VAL A 52 -18.50 -14.08 1.79
CA VAL A 52 -17.57 -13.24 1.01
C VAL A 52 -16.81 -14.09 -0.01
N ILE A 53 -16.11 -15.13 0.45
CA ILE A 53 -15.46 -16.12 -0.41
C ILE A 53 -16.23 -17.44 -0.28
N GLU A 54 -16.77 -17.90 -1.41
CA GLU A 54 -17.53 -19.16 -1.47
C GLU A 54 -16.61 -20.37 -1.34
N GLU A 55 -15.51 -20.35 -2.09
CA GLU A 55 -14.42 -21.31 -2.04
C GLU A 55 -13.17 -20.64 -2.63
N GLY A 56 -12.09 -20.55 -1.85
CA GLY A 56 -10.76 -20.16 -2.31
C GLY A 56 -9.83 -21.37 -2.27
N GLU A 57 -8.92 -21.45 -3.21
CA GLU A 57 -7.83 -22.43 -3.20
C GLU A 57 -6.63 -21.83 -2.47
N LEU A 58 -5.90 -22.67 -1.73
CA LEU A 58 -4.63 -22.34 -1.09
C LEU A 58 -3.54 -23.23 -1.65
N GLY A 59 -2.37 -22.67 -1.85
CA GLY A 59 -1.21 -23.43 -2.26
C GLY A 59 -0.22 -22.66 -3.12
N VAL A 60 0.85 -23.35 -3.46
CA VAL A 60 1.91 -22.86 -4.34
C VAL A 60 2.34 -23.98 -5.30
N ASN A 61 2.88 -23.59 -6.44
CA ASN A 61 3.63 -24.49 -7.32
C ASN A 61 5.11 -24.27 -7.15
N ILE A 62 5.87 -25.37 -7.16
CA ILE A 62 7.32 -25.40 -7.05
C ILE A 62 7.86 -26.28 -8.17
N ASP A 63 8.97 -25.85 -8.77
CA ASP A 63 9.74 -26.65 -9.72
C ASP A 63 11.15 -26.88 -9.16
N ASN A 64 11.33 -27.99 -8.46
CA ASN A 64 12.62 -28.42 -7.93
C ASN A 64 13.25 -29.57 -8.75
N HIS A 65 12.75 -29.87 -9.93
CA HIS A 65 13.13 -31.04 -10.72
C HIS A 65 14.65 -31.18 -10.92
N LEU A 66 15.36 -30.09 -11.16
CA LEU A 66 16.81 -30.11 -11.33
C LEU A 66 17.53 -30.54 -10.05
N VAL A 67 17.12 -30.00 -8.91
CA VAL A 67 17.72 -30.30 -7.59
C VAL A 67 17.38 -31.74 -7.19
N GLU A 68 16.14 -32.15 -7.32
CA GLU A 68 15.68 -33.50 -7.03
C GLU A 68 16.42 -34.54 -7.88
N SER A 69 16.50 -34.32 -9.19
CA SER A 69 17.22 -35.18 -10.11
C SER A 69 18.72 -35.27 -9.79
N ALA A 70 19.39 -34.13 -9.51
CA ALA A 70 20.80 -34.10 -9.18
C ALA A 70 21.11 -34.81 -7.86
N MET A 71 20.19 -34.81 -6.90
CA MET A 71 20.33 -35.49 -5.61
C MET A 71 19.84 -36.95 -5.64
N GLY A 72 19.32 -37.44 -6.76
CA GLY A 72 18.74 -38.78 -6.89
C GLY A 72 17.46 -38.97 -6.06
N ILE A 73 16.72 -37.90 -5.82
CA ILE A 73 15.43 -37.88 -5.15
C ILE A 73 14.35 -38.09 -6.22
N PRO A 74 13.26 -38.83 -5.94
CA PRO A 74 12.14 -38.94 -6.87
C PRO A 74 11.53 -37.57 -7.20
N VAL A 75 11.47 -37.24 -8.49
CA VAL A 75 10.90 -35.99 -8.99
C VAL A 75 9.42 -35.94 -8.72
N ASP A 76 8.93 -34.84 -8.15
CA ASP A 76 7.50 -34.58 -7.99
C ASP A 76 6.89 -34.11 -9.32
N ASN A 77 6.04 -34.92 -9.91
CA ASN A 77 5.31 -34.62 -11.16
C ASN A 77 3.86 -34.18 -10.90
N SER A 78 3.52 -33.72 -9.71
CA SER A 78 2.19 -33.21 -9.40
C SER A 78 1.88 -31.97 -10.25
N ASN A 79 0.69 -31.87 -10.83
CA ASN A 79 0.25 -30.67 -11.54
C ASN A 79 0.08 -29.44 -10.61
N VAL A 80 -0.19 -29.70 -9.33
CA VAL A 80 -0.25 -28.71 -8.25
C VAL A 80 0.57 -29.24 -7.10
N TRP A 81 1.68 -28.59 -6.81
CA TRP A 81 2.66 -29.10 -5.84
C TRP A 81 2.09 -29.29 -4.43
N THR A 82 1.21 -28.39 -3.97
CA THR A 82 0.58 -28.51 -2.65
C THR A 82 -0.53 -29.56 -2.56
N ASN A 83 -0.94 -30.16 -3.67
CA ASN A 83 -1.90 -31.26 -3.63
C ASN A 83 -1.32 -32.49 -2.95
N GLY A 84 -2.17 -33.17 -2.15
CA GLY A 84 -1.78 -34.37 -1.43
C GLY A 84 -0.91 -34.13 -0.19
N MET A 85 -0.69 -32.88 0.23
CA MET A 85 -0.09 -32.57 1.53
C MET A 85 -0.99 -33.05 2.66
N GLU A 86 -0.41 -33.60 3.73
CA GLU A 86 -1.13 -34.03 4.94
C GLU A 86 -1.10 -32.93 5.99
N VAL A 87 -2.23 -32.59 6.59
CA VAL A 87 -2.27 -31.74 7.78
C VAL A 87 -1.76 -32.53 8.98
N THR A 88 -0.68 -32.09 9.60
CA THR A 88 -0.05 -32.79 10.73
C THR A 88 -0.53 -32.24 12.07
N SER A 89 -0.73 -30.93 12.16
CA SER A 89 -1.24 -30.24 13.36
C SER A 89 -1.77 -28.87 13.01
N VAL A 90 -2.49 -28.25 13.95
CA VAL A 90 -2.98 -26.87 13.85
C VAL A 90 -2.73 -26.16 15.17
N ASP A 91 -1.96 -25.08 15.12
CA ASP A 91 -1.69 -24.22 16.26
C ASP A 91 -2.54 -22.97 16.22
N ARG A 92 -2.85 -22.40 17.40
CA ARG A 92 -3.61 -21.15 17.53
C ARG A 92 -3.00 -20.24 18.58
N ARG A 93 -3.02 -18.94 18.29
CA ARG A 93 -2.66 -17.90 19.25
C ARG A 93 -3.47 -16.63 19.01
N SER A 94 -3.43 -15.74 19.96
CA SER A 94 -4.05 -14.40 19.86
C SER A 94 -3.04 -13.35 20.27
N GLU A 95 -3.16 -12.16 19.68
CA GLU A 95 -2.34 -11.00 20.00
C GLU A 95 -3.24 -9.78 20.19
N ASP A 96 -2.90 -8.92 21.16
CA ASP A 96 -3.57 -7.63 21.37
C ASP A 96 -2.57 -6.65 21.97
N ASN A 97 -1.89 -5.92 21.13
CA ASN A 97 -0.94 -4.89 21.53
C ASN A 97 -1.19 -3.58 20.79
N THR A 98 -0.48 -2.52 21.17
CA THR A 98 -0.53 -1.22 20.53
C THR A 98 0.90 -0.70 20.37
N TRP A 99 1.26 -0.28 19.17
CA TRP A 99 2.56 0.27 18.88
C TRP A 99 2.47 1.73 18.43
N LYS A 100 3.54 2.51 18.67
CA LYS A 100 3.65 3.89 18.22
C LYS A 100 4.29 3.94 16.84
N THR A 101 3.73 4.74 15.96
CA THR A 101 4.32 5.00 14.65
C THR A 101 5.48 5.99 14.77
N VAL A 102 6.47 5.89 13.89
CA VAL A 102 7.48 6.96 13.72
C VAL A 102 6.81 8.21 13.16
N TYR A 103 5.92 8.01 12.21
CA TYR A 103 4.96 8.95 11.64
C TYR A 103 3.82 8.15 10.98
N GLY A 104 2.70 8.77 10.65
CA GLY A 104 1.64 8.03 9.98
C GLY A 104 0.33 8.80 9.86
N GLU A 105 -0.71 8.05 9.57
CA GLU A 105 -2.10 8.51 9.63
C GLU A 105 -2.66 8.42 11.06
N TYR A 106 -1.94 7.76 11.96
CA TYR A 106 -2.26 7.56 13.37
C TYR A 106 -0.98 7.60 14.19
N ALA A 107 -1.04 8.19 15.38
CA ALA A 107 0.10 8.19 16.32
C ALA A 107 0.33 6.82 16.95
N GLN A 108 -0.71 6.01 17.02
CA GLN A 108 -0.69 4.66 17.58
C GLN A 108 -1.61 3.75 16.76
N ILE A 109 -1.19 2.51 16.58
CA ILE A 109 -1.94 1.48 15.85
C ILE A 109 -2.09 0.27 16.77
N ARG A 110 -3.33 -0.22 16.92
CA ARG A 110 -3.62 -1.47 17.60
C ARG A 110 -3.34 -2.63 16.66
N ASP A 111 -2.63 -3.63 17.16
CA ASP A 111 -2.35 -4.89 16.48
C ASP A 111 -3.06 -6.01 17.25
N ARG A 112 -4.31 -6.32 16.81
CA ARG A 112 -5.16 -7.28 17.49
C ARG A 112 -5.71 -8.29 16.52
N TYR A 113 -5.32 -9.54 16.68
CA TYR A 113 -5.74 -10.64 15.81
C TYR A 113 -5.79 -11.98 16.54
N ASN A 114 -6.52 -12.92 15.96
CA ASN A 114 -6.37 -14.34 16.20
C ASN A 114 -5.60 -14.96 15.03
N GLU A 115 -4.70 -15.90 15.34
CA GLU A 115 -3.86 -16.59 14.34
C GLU A 115 -4.06 -18.08 14.42
N MET A 116 -4.08 -18.71 13.26
CA MET A 116 -4.07 -20.16 13.07
C MET A 116 -2.91 -20.52 12.16
N THR A 117 -2.08 -21.48 12.59
CA THR A 117 -1.01 -22.05 11.78
C THR A 117 -1.36 -23.51 11.47
N ILE A 118 -1.48 -23.84 10.20
CA ILE A 118 -1.78 -25.19 9.71
C ILE A 118 -0.47 -25.78 9.22
N HIS A 119 0.03 -26.81 9.89
CA HIS A 119 1.27 -27.49 9.56
C HIS A 119 1.01 -28.60 8.58
N LEU A 120 1.72 -28.58 7.45
CA LEU A 120 1.57 -29.50 6.33
C LEU A 120 2.85 -30.27 6.05
N LEU A 121 2.70 -31.52 5.69
CA LEU A 121 3.78 -32.42 5.27
C LEU A 121 3.47 -33.02 3.91
N LYS A 122 4.44 -32.99 2.99
CA LYS A 122 4.42 -33.74 1.74
C LYS A 122 5.58 -34.74 1.70
N GLY A 123 5.31 -35.95 1.29
CA GLY A 123 6.31 -37.03 1.19
C GLY A 123 6.18 -38.08 2.29
N GLY A 124 6.95 -39.15 2.20
CA GLY A 124 6.87 -40.29 3.13
C GLY A 124 7.37 -39.94 4.52
N LYS A 125 6.70 -40.48 5.57
CA LYS A 125 7.20 -40.39 6.95
C LYS A 125 8.58 -41.03 7.04
N HIS A 126 9.53 -40.34 7.71
CA HIS A 126 10.79 -40.94 8.12
C HIS A 126 10.53 -42.23 8.87
N GLN A 127 11.04 -43.35 8.39
CA GLN A 127 11.21 -44.52 9.25
C GLN A 127 12.51 -44.31 10.02
N ASP A 128 12.40 -44.14 11.36
CA ASP A 128 13.55 -44.12 12.26
C ASP A 128 14.40 -45.36 12.06
N GLY A 129 15.52 -45.23 11.41
CA GLY A 129 16.39 -46.37 11.11
C GLY A 129 17.60 -45.99 10.28
N GLY A 130 18.57 -45.28 10.89
CA GLY A 130 19.94 -45.21 10.40
C GLY A 130 20.10 -44.65 8.98
N GLY A 131 19.47 -43.54 8.71
CA GLY A 131 19.58 -42.87 7.42
C GLY A 131 20.99 -42.35 7.17
N THR A 132 21.57 -42.70 6.06
CA THR A 132 22.66 -41.96 5.45
C THR A 132 22.15 -40.55 5.12
N ALA A 133 22.99 -39.53 5.07
CA ALA A 133 22.68 -38.13 4.85
C ALA A 133 21.83 -37.83 3.57
N TYR A 134 21.47 -38.84 2.82
CA TYR A 134 20.65 -38.80 1.60
C TYR A 134 19.53 -39.83 1.69
N ASP A 135 18.50 -39.55 2.51
CA ASP A 135 17.26 -40.33 2.38
C ASP A 135 16.63 -39.97 1.03
N LYS A 136 16.44 -40.99 0.17
CA LYS A 136 15.82 -40.84 -1.16
C LYS A 136 14.35 -40.46 -1.12
N ARG A 137 13.79 -40.23 0.06
CA ARG A 137 12.42 -39.75 0.27
C ARG A 137 12.47 -38.32 0.75
N GLN A 138 12.25 -37.41 -0.15
CA GLN A 138 12.14 -36.01 0.22
C GLN A 138 10.85 -35.75 0.98
N GLN A 139 10.98 -35.05 2.11
CA GLN A 139 9.87 -34.49 2.86
C GLN A 139 9.90 -32.99 2.70
N TYR A 140 8.75 -32.43 2.35
CA TYR A 140 8.55 -30.99 2.28
C TYR A 140 7.63 -30.54 3.40
N LEU A 141 8.01 -29.51 4.10
CA LEU A 141 7.19 -28.86 5.13
C LEU A 141 6.66 -27.54 4.58
N LEU A 142 5.41 -27.26 4.88
CA LEU A 142 4.75 -26.01 4.57
C LEU A 142 3.79 -25.65 5.69
N ASP A 143 3.86 -24.40 6.17
CA ASP A 143 2.87 -23.86 7.08
C ASP A 143 1.98 -22.86 6.35
N ILE A 144 0.68 -22.96 6.55
CA ILE A 144 -0.26 -21.90 6.16
C ILE A 144 -0.60 -21.12 7.42
N ILE A 145 -0.19 -19.85 7.46
CA ILE A 145 -0.45 -18.96 8.58
C ILE A 145 -1.61 -18.04 8.20
N VAL A 146 -2.68 -18.06 9.00
CA VAL A 146 -3.86 -17.21 8.81
C VAL A 146 -4.01 -16.29 10.00
N ARG A 147 -4.10 -14.98 9.77
CA ARG A 147 -4.46 -13.97 10.78
C ARG A 147 -5.82 -13.39 10.48
N ALA A 148 -6.71 -13.44 11.45
CA ALA A 148 -8.02 -12.80 11.40
C ALA A 148 -8.00 -11.57 12.31
N TYR A 149 -8.02 -10.39 11.71
CA TYR A 149 -8.20 -9.08 12.35
C TYR A 149 -9.69 -8.70 12.31
N ASP A 150 -10.10 -7.69 13.08
CA ASP A 150 -11.43 -7.08 12.91
C ASP A 150 -11.52 -6.25 11.63
N GLU A 151 -10.37 -5.89 11.03
CA GLU A 151 -10.20 -5.15 9.78
C GLU A 151 -10.16 -6.04 8.53
N GLY A 152 -9.76 -7.32 8.66
CA GLY A 152 -9.60 -8.22 7.52
C GLY A 152 -8.95 -9.54 7.89
N VAL A 153 -8.74 -10.38 6.88
CA VAL A 153 -8.02 -11.67 7.00
C VAL A 153 -6.79 -11.65 6.12
N ALA A 154 -5.67 -12.18 6.63
CA ALA A 154 -4.42 -12.32 5.90
C ALA A 154 -3.94 -13.77 5.94
N ILE A 155 -3.40 -14.25 4.82
CA ILE A 155 -2.89 -15.61 4.62
C ILE A 155 -1.45 -15.51 4.15
N ARG A 156 -0.58 -16.38 4.67
CA ARG A 156 0.82 -16.46 4.27
C ARG A 156 1.30 -17.90 4.26
N TYR A 157 2.19 -18.21 3.33
CA TYR A 157 2.93 -19.46 3.31
C TYR A 157 4.28 -19.24 3.99
N HIS A 158 4.60 -20.15 4.92
CA HIS A 158 5.89 -20.22 5.59
C HIS A 158 6.51 -21.58 5.26
N PHE A 159 7.74 -21.56 4.78
CA PHE A 159 8.53 -22.76 4.57
C PHE A 159 9.45 -22.93 5.78
N PRO A 160 9.17 -23.89 6.68
CA PRO A 160 10.03 -24.12 7.84
C PRO A 160 11.40 -24.62 7.43
N GLU A 161 12.37 -24.51 8.32
CA GLU A 161 13.65 -25.17 8.15
C GLU A 161 13.44 -26.68 8.06
N ALA A 162 13.99 -27.30 7.00
CA ALA A 162 13.87 -28.71 6.75
C ALA A 162 15.24 -29.31 6.37
N THR A 163 15.46 -30.56 6.75
CA THR A 163 16.68 -31.31 6.43
C THR A 163 16.87 -31.52 4.93
N ASN A 164 15.76 -31.57 4.17
CA ASN A 164 15.74 -31.67 2.72
C ASN A 164 14.96 -30.47 2.15
N GLY A 165 15.27 -30.05 0.92
CA GLY A 165 14.56 -28.95 0.27
C GLY A 165 14.95 -27.57 0.76
N LEU A 166 16.24 -27.36 0.98
CA LEU A 166 16.79 -26.06 1.37
C LEU A 166 16.48 -24.96 0.33
N PHE A 167 16.55 -25.31 -0.95
CA PHE A 167 16.26 -24.41 -2.07
C PHE A 167 14.93 -24.78 -2.69
N MET A 168 14.08 -23.77 -2.90
CA MET A 168 12.77 -23.90 -3.54
C MET A 168 12.65 -22.91 -4.69
N HIS A 169 12.30 -23.38 -5.87
CA HIS A 169 11.95 -22.56 -7.02
C HIS A 169 10.43 -22.45 -7.12
N ILE A 170 9.85 -21.36 -6.60
CA ILE A 170 8.40 -21.13 -6.57
C ILE A 170 7.97 -20.57 -7.92
N THR A 171 7.06 -21.24 -8.60
CA THR A 171 6.61 -20.90 -9.96
C THR A 171 5.22 -20.26 -10.01
N ASP A 172 4.34 -20.52 -9.02
CA ASP A 172 3.01 -19.89 -8.98
C ASP A 172 2.47 -19.83 -7.54
N ASP A 173 1.69 -18.79 -7.27
CA ASP A 173 0.86 -18.64 -6.07
C ASP A 173 -0.59 -18.97 -6.45
N LEU A 174 -1.12 -20.03 -5.87
CA LEU A 174 -2.44 -20.56 -6.21
C LEU A 174 -3.56 -19.96 -5.37
N THR A 175 -3.23 -19.05 -4.43
CA THR A 175 -4.23 -18.41 -3.59
C THR A 175 -5.32 -17.77 -4.44
N SER A 176 -6.54 -18.27 -4.34
CA SER A 176 -7.69 -17.80 -5.12
C SER A 176 -8.84 -17.30 -4.25
N PHE A 177 -9.73 -16.53 -4.88
CA PHE A 177 -10.84 -15.85 -4.24
C PHE A 177 -12.07 -16.00 -5.16
N ARG A 178 -12.98 -16.92 -4.82
CA ARG A 178 -14.22 -17.10 -5.57
C ARG A 178 -15.36 -16.37 -4.89
N PHE A 179 -16.00 -15.50 -5.63
CA PHE A 179 -17.13 -14.69 -5.20
C PHE A 179 -18.45 -15.19 -5.81
N ALA A 180 -19.56 -14.84 -5.17
CA ALA A 180 -20.87 -14.98 -5.78
C ALA A 180 -20.97 -14.17 -7.08
N PRO A 181 -21.72 -14.65 -8.10
CA PRO A 181 -21.90 -13.93 -9.36
C PRO A 181 -22.44 -12.50 -9.16
N GLY A 182 -21.92 -11.55 -9.96
CA GLY A 182 -22.35 -10.16 -9.93
C GLY A 182 -21.41 -9.22 -9.19
N ALA A 183 -20.25 -9.69 -8.74
CA ALA A 183 -19.20 -8.83 -8.22
C ALA A 183 -18.56 -7.98 -9.33
N GLU A 184 -18.21 -6.73 -9.02
CA GLU A 184 -17.53 -5.79 -9.90
C GLU A 184 -16.22 -5.33 -9.24
N ALA A 185 -15.15 -5.19 -10.03
CA ALA A 185 -13.83 -4.76 -9.60
C ALA A 185 -13.43 -3.41 -10.18
N TYR A 186 -12.66 -2.61 -9.43
CA TYR A 186 -11.99 -1.42 -9.92
C TYR A 186 -10.60 -1.81 -10.44
N HIS A 187 -10.53 -2.21 -11.69
CA HIS A 187 -9.36 -2.79 -12.34
C HIS A 187 -8.39 -1.72 -12.82
N TYR A 188 -7.12 -1.88 -12.46
CA TYR A 188 -5.97 -1.11 -12.97
C TYR A 188 -5.04 -2.07 -13.70
N ALA A 189 -4.80 -1.87 -14.99
CA ALA A 189 -3.89 -2.71 -15.78
C ALA A 189 -2.41 -2.51 -15.39
N TRP A 190 -2.04 -1.27 -15.00
CA TRP A 190 -0.74 -0.91 -14.44
C TRP A 190 -0.92 0.13 -13.33
N ALA A 191 0.11 0.36 -12.52
CA ALA A 191 -0.04 1.10 -11.28
C ALA A 191 -0.47 2.56 -11.45
N GLN A 192 -0.08 3.22 -12.54
CA GLN A 192 -0.44 4.60 -12.87
C GLN A 192 -1.67 4.71 -13.80
N ALA A 193 -2.33 3.58 -14.15
CA ALA A 193 -3.52 3.58 -14.98
C ALA A 193 -4.72 4.27 -14.31
N HIS A 194 -5.73 4.58 -15.10
CA HIS A 194 -7.07 4.89 -14.61
C HIS A 194 -7.82 3.58 -14.30
N ALA A 195 -8.62 3.59 -13.24
CA ALA A 195 -9.44 2.45 -12.89
C ALA A 195 -10.59 2.25 -13.89
N ASN A 196 -10.84 0.99 -14.25
CA ASN A 196 -12.03 0.58 -14.97
C ASN A 196 -12.92 -0.26 -14.05
N LYS A 197 -14.18 0.13 -13.86
CA LYS A 197 -15.14 -0.71 -13.14
C LYS A 197 -15.64 -1.82 -14.07
N VAL A 198 -15.31 -3.08 -13.76
CA VAL A 198 -15.54 -4.23 -14.62
C VAL A 198 -16.11 -5.40 -13.83
N LYS A 199 -16.94 -6.24 -14.48
CA LYS A 199 -17.43 -7.49 -13.89
C LYS A 199 -16.33 -8.55 -13.84
N LEU A 200 -16.44 -9.50 -12.92
CA LEU A 200 -15.54 -10.65 -12.84
C LEU A 200 -15.93 -11.73 -13.87
N LEU A 201 -15.90 -11.39 -15.17
CA LEU A 201 -16.27 -12.27 -16.27
C LEU A 201 -15.14 -12.33 -17.31
N LYS A 202 -14.79 -13.51 -17.78
CA LYS A 202 -13.78 -13.72 -18.83
C LYS A 202 -14.09 -13.00 -20.15
N SER A 203 -15.35 -12.63 -20.37
CA SER A 203 -15.76 -11.84 -21.54
C SER A 203 -15.37 -10.36 -21.45
N GLU A 204 -15.05 -9.84 -20.27
CA GLU A 204 -14.62 -8.46 -20.11
C GLU A 204 -13.17 -8.28 -20.61
N ALA A 205 -12.97 -7.32 -21.52
CA ALA A 205 -11.68 -7.13 -22.19
C ALA A 205 -10.54 -6.72 -21.21
N ALA A 206 -10.88 -6.08 -20.10
CA ALA A 206 -9.90 -5.66 -19.09
C ALA A 206 -9.14 -6.85 -18.48
N TRP A 207 -9.76 -8.03 -18.38
CA TRP A 207 -9.13 -9.23 -17.82
C TRP A 207 -8.18 -9.96 -18.78
N LYS A 208 -7.85 -9.35 -19.91
CA LYS A 208 -6.67 -9.77 -20.70
C LYS A 208 -5.38 -9.41 -19.98
N ASP A 209 -5.43 -8.35 -19.18
CA ASP A 209 -4.34 -7.89 -18.34
C ASP A 209 -4.63 -8.24 -16.88
N GLU A 210 -3.58 -8.48 -16.12
CA GLU A 210 -3.69 -8.68 -14.68
C GLU A 210 -3.99 -7.36 -13.97
N ALA A 211 -4.83 -7.41 -12.94
CA ALA A 211 -5.16 -6.23 -12.14
C ALA A 211 -4.09 -5.93 -11.09
N GLU A 212 -3.73 -4.66 -10.95
CA GLU A 212 -2.90 -4.18 -9.84
C GLU A 212 -3.59 -4.33 -8.48
N ARG A 213 -2.79 -4.53 -7.44
CA ARG A 213 -3.26 -4.56 -6.05
C ARG A 213 -3.00 -3.21 -5.34
N PRO A 214 -3.79 -2.85 -4.30
CA PRO A 214 -4.98 -3.58 -3.88
C PRO A 214 -6.10 -3.46 -4.92
N LEU A 215 -6.82 -4.55 -5.14
CA LEU A 215 -7.97 -4.60 -6.01
C LEU A 215 -9.24 -4.46 -5.19
N THR A 216 -9.96 -3.38 -5.39
CA THR A 216 -11.22 -3.12 -4.69
C THR A 216 -12.41 -3.66 -5.49
N LEU A 217 -13.33 -4.30 -4.77
CA LEU A 217 -14.53 -4.92 -5.33
C LEU A 217 -15.79 -4.39 -4.65
N GLN A 218 -16.86 -4.33 -5.43
CA GLN A 218 -18.23 -4.21 -4.94
C GLN A 218 -18.92 -5.56 -5.15
N LEU A 219 -19.34 -6.20 -4.05
CA LEU A 219 -19.91 -7.54 -4.08
C LEU A 219 -21.43 -7.49 -4.31
N ALA A 220 -21.98 -8.55 -4.90
CA ALA A 220 -23.41 -8.66 -5.20
C ALA A 220 -24.33 -8.55 -3.95
N ASN A 221 -23.82 -8.95 -2.78
CA ASN A 221 -24.53 -8.88 -1.49
C ASN A 221 -24.44 -7.51 -0.79
N GLY A 222 -23.91 -6.48 -1.49
CA GLY A 222 -23.80 -5.10 -1.01
C GLY A 222 -22.57 -4.82 -0.15
N LEU A 223 -21.67 -5.80 0.08
CA LEU A 223 -20.40 -5.59 0.74
C LEU A 223 -19.36 -5.02 -0.24
N TYR A 224 -18.34 -4.39 0.32
CA TYR A 224 -17.12 -3.99 -0.38
C TYR A 224 -15.97 -4.84 0.11
N ALA A 225 -15.05 -5.20 -0.78
CA ALA A 225 -13.84 -5.94 -0.44
C ALA A 225 -12.62 -5.30 -1.09
N ALA A 226 -11.44 -5.50 -0.50
CA ALA A 226 -10.16 -5.15 -1.11
C ALA A 226 -9.18 -6.29 -0.90
N ILE A 227 -8.59 -6.78 -1.99
CA ILE A 227 -7.57 -7.84 -1.99
C ILE A 227 -6.21 -7.22 -2.29
N GLY A 228 -5.19 -7.59 -1.52
CA GLY A 228 -3.85 -7.08 -1.73
C GLY A 228 -2.76 -7.97 -1.15
N GLU A 229 -1.55 -7.44 -1.20
CA GLU A 229 -0.39 -8.07 -0.57
C GLU A 229 0.29 -7.15 0.43
N ALA A 230 0.91 -7.73 1.46
CA ALA A 230 1.67 -6.98 2.46
C ALA A 230 2.99 -7.69 2.76
N ALA A 231 3.96 -6.93 3.30
CA ALA A 231 5.30 -7.41 3.63
C ALA A 231 6.03 -8.06 2.44
N LEU A 232 5.88 -7.50 1.24
CA LEU A 232 6.72 -7.87 0.10
C LEU A 232 8.14 -7.37 0.37
N THR A 233 9.10 -8.27 0.54
CA THR A 233 10.51 -7.91 0.82
C THR A 233 11.47 -8.55 -0.16
N ASP A 234 11.73 -9.81 -0.09
CA ASP A 234 12.64 -10.57 -0.96
C ASP A 234 11.86 -11.59 -1.78
N PHE A 235 10.90 -11.09 -2.54
CA PHE A 235 10.00 -11.91 -3.35
C PHE A 235 9.54 -11.15 -4.59
N VAL A 236 8.86 -11.83 -5.50
CA VAL A 236 8.25 -11.23 -6.68
C VAL A 236 6.95 -10.51 -6.35
N ARG A 237 6.66 -9.42 -7.05
CA ARG A 237 5.40 -8.69 -6.93
C ARG A 237 4.23 -9.56 -7.38
N GLY A 238 3.15 -9.54 -6.58
CA GLY A 238 1.87 -10.13 -6.96
C GLY A 238 0.96 -9.15 -7.67
N LYS A 239 0.15 -9.65 -8.61
CA LYS A 239 -1.05 -9.04 -9.19
C LYS A 239 -2.23 -10.00 -9.02
N LEU A 240 -3.36 -9.69 -9.63
CA LEU A 240 -4.56 -10.53 -9.62
C LEU A 240 -5.00 -10.84 -11.05
N LYS A 241 -5.09 -12.12 -11.39
CA LYS A 241 -5.64 -12.62 -12.65
C LYS A 241 -7.05 -13.18 -12.44
N LEU A 242 -7.91 -13.06 -13.43
CA LEU A 242 -9.20 -13.73 -13.42
C LEU A 242 -8.98 -15.18 -13.86
N LYS A 243 -9.05 -16.13 -12.90
CA LYS A 243 -8.86 -17.58 -13.15
C LYS A 243 -10.05 -18.19 -13.90
N ALA A 244 -11.25 -17.86 -13.44
CA ALA A 244 -12.52 -18.23 -14.02
C ALA A 244 -13.54 -17.10 -13.78
N ASP A 245 -14.73 -17.17 -14.37
CA ASP A 245 -15.80 -16.25 -14.03
C ASP A 245 -16.04 -16.26 -12.52
N ASN A 246 -16.05 -15.06 -11.91
CA ASN A 246 -16.18 -14.83 -10.48
C ASN A 246 -15.05 -15.38 -9.60
N GLU A 247 -13.93 -15.82 -10.16
CA GLU A 247 -12.78 -16.32 -9.41
C GLU A 247 -11.50 -15.60 -9.79
N LEU A 248 -10.94 -14.87 -8.84
CA LEU A 248 -9.61 -14.24 -8.91
C LEU A 248 -8.56 -15.19 -8.34
N GLN A 249 -7.33 -15.09 -8.83
CA GLN A 249 -6.16 -15.78 -8.29
C GLN A 249 -4.98 -14.79 -8.25
N MET A 250 -4.10 -14.97 -7.27
CA MET A 250 -2.80 -14.29 -7.28
C MET A 250 -2.03 -14.67 -8.55
N ALA A 251 -1.32 -13.68 -9.09
CA ALA A 251 -0.43 -13.85 -10.23
C ALA A 251 0.94 -13.32 -9.83
N MET A 252 1.95 -14.17 -9.88
CA MET A 252 3.33 -13.78 -9.66
C MET A 252 3.88 -13.09 -10.91
N PHE A 253 4.69 -12.05 -10.74
CA PHE A 253 5.36 -11.38 -11.86
C PHE A 253 6.31 -12.33 -12.60
N ASP A 254 7.01 -13.17 -11.86
CA ASP A 254 7.96 -14.18 -12.33
C ASP A 254 8.06 -15.28 -11.26
N SER A 255 8.89 -16.30 -11.47
CA SER A 255 9.26 -17.26 -10.44
C SER A 255 10.14 -16.61 -9.35
N ALA A 256 10.20 -17.23 -8.18
CA ALA A 256 11.03 -16.80 -7.08
C ALA A 256 11.88 -17.95 -6.54
N ASP A 257 13.16 -17.68 -6.29
CA ASP A 257 14.07 -18.60 -5.61
C ASP A 257 14.15 -18.25 -4.13
N ILE A 258 13.89 -19.23 -3.27
CA ILE A 258 13.97 -19.04 -1.82
C ILE A 258 14.89 -20.07 -1.17
N ILE A 259 15.38 -19.71 0.01
CA ILE A 259 16.11 -20.61 0.90
C ILE A 259 15.29 -20.75 2.18
N THR A 260 14.96 -21.99 2.57
CA THR A 260 14.23 -22.24 3.82
C THR A 260 15.14 -21.99 5.04
N ALA A 261 14.68 -21.42 6.18
CA ALA A 261 13.30 -21.04 6.49
C ALA A 261 12.92 -19.72 5.77
N TYR A 262 11.71 -19.65 5.22
CA TYR A 262 11.30 -18.49 4.43
C TYR A 262 9.81 -18.16 4.60
N ASP A 263 9.50 -16.86 4.66
CA ASP A 263 8.15 -16.31 4.71
C ASP A 263 7.78 -15.66 3.37
N MET A 264 6.77 -16.16 2.67
CA MET A 264 6.18 -15.45 1.52
C MET A 264 5.43 -14.18 1.97
N PRO A 265 5.20 -13.21 1.09
CA PRO A 265 4.36 -12.06 1.40
C PRO A 265 2.94 -12.47 1.79
N TRP A 266 2.31 -11.67 2.66
CA TRP A 266 0.91 -11.86 3.01
C TRP A 266 -0.02 -11.56 1.83
N ARG A 267 -1.05 -12.38 1.67
CA ARG A 267 -2.23 -12.12 0.85
C ARG A 267 -3.36 -11.75 1.78
N PHE A 268 -3.97 -10.57 1.61
CA PHE A 268 -5.03 -10.12 2.51
C PHE A 268 -6.32 -9.82 1.77
N ILE A 269 -7.43 -9.92 2.50
CA ILE A 269 -8.73 -9.40 2.10
C ILE A 269 -9.33 -8.58 3.24
N MET A 270 -9.66 -7.33 2.97
CA MET A 270 -10.45 -6.46 3.84
C MET A 270 -11.88 -6.43 3.35
N VAL A 271 -12.86 -6.35 4.27
CA VAL A 271 -14.29 -6.28 3.93
C VAL A 271 -14.97 -5.18 4.75
N GLY A 272 -15.92 -4.49 4.14
CA GLY A 272 -16.72 -3.47 4.80
C GLY A 272 -18.18 -3.46 4.31
N GLU A 273 -19.08 -2.98 5.15
CA GLU A 273 -20.48 -2.75 4.75
C GLU A 273 -20.63 -1.49 3.88
N LYS A 274 -19.68 -0.56 4.02
CA LYS A 274 -19.56 0.68 3.24
C LYS A 274 -18.16 0.77 2.65
N ALA A 275 -18.03 1.45 1.53
CA ALA A 275 -16.72 1.67 0.90
C ALA A 275 -15.72 2.36 1.85
N ILE A 276 -16.16 3.31 2.67
CA ILE A 276 -15.31 4.02 3.65
C ILE A 276 -14.75 3.10 4.74
N ASP A 277 -15.36 1.94 5.01
CA ASP A 277 -14.85 1.00 6.00
C ASP A 277 -13.49 0.43 5.56
N LEU A 278 -13.27 0.25 4.26
CA LEU A 278 -11.97 -0.18 3.73
C LEU A 278 -10.86 0.84 4.06
N ILE A 279 -11.18 2.15 3.95
CA ILE A 279 -10.21 3.21 4.30
C ILE A 279 -9.90 3.20 5.80
N ASN A 280 -10.91 2.97 6.64
CA ASN A 280 -10.76 2.93 8.09
C ASN A 280 -10.05 1.65 8.58
N ASN A 281 -10.08 0.57 7.78
CA ASN A 281 -9.50 -0.74 8.11
C ASN A 281 -8.05 -0.93 7.62
N LYS A 282 -7.54 -0.07 6.76
CA LYS A 282 -6.25 -0.26 6.05
C LYS A 282 -5.01 -0.34 6.95
N GLN A 283 -5.12 -0.02 8.25
CA GLN A 283 -3.99 -0.13 9.20
C GLN A 283 -3.48 -1.56 9.35
N MET A 284 -4.31 -2.55 9.05
CA MET A 284 -3.93 -3.96 9.01
C MET A 284 -2.70 -4.19 8.10
N VAL A 285 -2.56 -3.45 6.99
CA VAL A 285 -1.41 -3.60 6.08
C VAL A 285 -0.09 -3.30 6.78
N LEU A 286 -0.07 -2.30 7.67
CA LEU A 286 1.13 -2.00 8.48
C LEU A 286 1.35 -3.11 9.52
N ASN A 287 0.30 -3.61 10.19
CA ASN A 287 0.39 -4.67 11.19
C ASN A 287 0.97 -5.98 10.64
N LEU A 288 0.81 -6.25 9.37
CA LEU A 288 1.39 -7.41 8.68
C LEU A 288 2.89 -7.30 8.40
N ASN A 289 3.52 -6.14 8.66
CA ASN A 289 4.95 -5.91 8.48
C ASN A 289 5.71 -5.97 9.81
N ALA A 290 7.00 -6.25 9.74
CA ALA A 290 7.88 -6.28 10.91
C ALA A 290 8.00 -4.88 11.57
N PRO A 291 8.29 -4.81 12.88
CA PRO A 291 8.58 -3.56 13.56
C PRO A 291 9.75 -2.79 12.94
N CYS A 292 9.84 -1.49 13.25
CA CYS A 292 10.92 -0.62 12.80
C CYS A 292 12.30 -1.20 13.12
N GLN A 293 13.17 -1.25 12.12
CA GLN A 293 14.54 -1.76 12.23
C GLN A 293 15.59 -0.62 12.36
N ILE A 294 15.17 0.64 12.26
CA ILE A 294 16.04 1.80 12.44
C ILE A 294 16.08 2.14 13.93
N GLN A 295 17.25 2.05 14.55
CA GLN A 295 17.43 2.28 15.99
C GLN A 295 17.08 3.71 16.41
N ASP A 296 17.60 4.70 15.68
CA ASP A 296 17.26 6.11 15.85
C ASP A 296 16.58 6.64 14.59
N ALA A 297 15.26 6.74 14.63
CA ALA A 297 14.45 7.30 13.56
C ALA A 297 14.20 8.81 13.72
N SER A 298 14.84 9.48 14.67
CA SER A 298 14.59 10.90 15.00
C SER A 298 14.99 11.88 13.89
N TRP A 299 15.87 11.45 12.98
CA TRP A 299 16.28 12.22 11.80
C TRP A 299 15.25 12.21 10.67
N ILE A 300 14.32 11.25 10.67
CA ILE A 300 13.25 11.17 9.67
C ILE A 300 12.24 12.28 9.94
N LYS A 301 12.11 13.21 8.99
CA LYS A 301 11.27 14.40 9.14
C LYS A 301 10.24 14.48 8.01
N PRO A 302 9.00 14.08 8.28
CA PRO A 302 7.89 14.34 7.35
C PRO A 302 7.73 15.82 7.04
N GLY A 303 7.25 16.14 5.83
CA GLY A 303 7.06 17.53 5.44
C GLY A 303 6.53 17.70 4.03
N LYS A 304 6.41 18.95 3.64
CA LYS A 304 5.96 19.38 2.30
C LYS A 304 7.16 19.81 1.47
N ALA A 305 7.19 19.42 0.22
CA ALA A 305 8.25 19.72 -0.71
C ALA A 305 7.74 20.55 -1.90
N PHE A 306 8.60 21.44 -2.39
CA PHE A 306 8.39 22.20 -3.62
C PHE A 306 9.37 21.75 -4.69
N ARG A 307 8.87 21.41 -5.87
CA ARG A 307 9.70 21.09 -7.02
C ARG A 307 10.26 22.36 -7.67
N VAL A 308 11.58 22.44 -7.83
CA VAL A 308 12.23 23.52 -8.55
C VAL A 308 12.14 23.28 -10.06
N CYS A 309 11.33 24.08 -10.76
CA CYS A 309 11.06 23.88 -12.19
C CYS A 309 12.21 24.28 -13.13
N ARG A 310 13.14 25.10 -12.66
CA ARG A 310 14.36 25.49 -13.41
C ARG A 310 15.59 25.15 -12.60
N LEU A 311 16.48 24.40 -13.21
CA LEU A 311 17.67 23.86 -12.55
C LEU A 311 18.88 24.78 -12.77
N ASP A 312 18.86 25.94 -12.07
CA ASP A 312 19.97 26.87 -11.91
C ASP A 312 20.01 27.39 -10.48
N MET A 313 21.17 27.88 -10.02
CA MET A 313 21.37 28.28 -8.61
C MET A 313 20.39 29.36 -8.16
N LYS A 314 20.11 30.36 -9.01
CA LYS A 314 19.20 31.46 -8.70
C LYS A 314 17.79 30.92 -8.42
N THR A 315 17.26 30.13 -9.33
CA THR A 315 15.91 29.57 -9.20
C THR A 315 15.80 28.58 -8.03
N CYS A 316 16.87 27.83 -7.73
CA CYS A 316 16.91 26.98 -6.54
C CYS A 316 16.83 27.80 -5.26
N MET A 317 17.56 28.92 -5.15
CA MET A 317 17.50 29.81 -3.98
C MET A 317 16.13 30.50 -3.86
N GLU A 318 15.53 30.95 -4.97
CA GLU A 318 14.16 31.48 -5.00
C GLU A 318 13.14 30.43 -4.54
N GLY A 319 13.35 29.14 -4.89
CA GLY A 319 12.56 28.02 -4.42
C GLY A 319 12.66 27.82 -2.90
N VAL A 320 13.86 27.96 -2.33
CA VAL A 320 14.08 27.94 -0.87
C VAL A 320 13.29 29.05 -0.19
N ASP A 321 13.40 30.30 -0.69
CA ASP A 321 12.68 31.42 -0.11
C ASP A 321 11.15 31.27 -0.23
N PHE A 322 10.67 30.72 -1.36
CA PHE A 322 9.26 30.36 -1.53
C PHE A 322 8.79 29.31 -0.51
N CYS A 323 9.61 28.31 -0.20
CA CYS A 323 9.30 27.32 0.82
C CYS A 323 9.13 27.97 2.21
N VAL A 324 10.00 28.91 2.57
CA VAL A 324 9.88 29.68 3.83
C VAL A 324 8.55 30.42 3.88
N ASP A 325 8.20 31.16 2.83
CA ASP A 325 6.96 31.94 2.76
C ASP A 325 5.72 31.07 2.84
N ARG A 326 5.74 29.90 2.22
CA ARG A 326 4.60 28.97 2.13
C ARG A 326 4.58 27.93 3.24
N GLY A 327 5.56 27.90 4.15
CA GLY A 327 5.64 26.95 5.26
C GLY A 327 5.87 25.51 4.77
N LEU A 328 6.68 25.36 3.72
CA LEU A 328 7.17 24.07 3.23
C LEU A 328 8.51 23.75 3.90
N GLN A 329 8.88 22.48 3.92
CA GLN A 329 10.09 22.01 4.60
C GLN A 329 11.22 21.69 3.64
N TYR A 330 10.91 21.46 2.36
CA TYR A 330 11.87 20.96 1.39
C TYR A 330 11.73 21.63 0.03
N ILE A 331 12.85 21.79 -0.66
CA ILE A 331 12.88 21.89 -2.13
C ILE A 331 13.29 20.54 -2.72
N GLU A 332 12.90 20.30 -3.95
CA GLU A 332 13.31 19.13 -4.71
C GLU A 332 13.85 19.55 -6.08
N LEU A 333 15.03 19.03 -6.45
CA LEU A 333 15.63 19.13 -7.77
C LEU A 333 15.29 17.85 -8.53
N ASP A 334 14.35 17.95 -9.46
CA ASP A 334 13.85 16.82 -10.25
C ASP A 334 14.79 16.46 -11.40
N ALA A 335 14.41 15.49 -12.22
CA ALA A 335 15.18 14.93 -13.33
C ALA A 335 15.94 16.00 -14.15
N GLY A 336 17.16 15.67 -14.56
CA GLY A 336 18.01 16.51 -15.41
C GLY A 336 18.99 17.42 -14.68
N TRP A 337 19.10 17.39 -13.35
CA TRP A 337 20.08 18.21 -12.63
C TRP A 337 21.52 17.70 -12.82
N TYR A 338 21.74 16.40 -12.99
CA TYR A 338 23.07 15.81 -13.23
C TYR A 338 23.30 15.39 -14.70
N GLY A 339 22.30 15.54 -15.57
CA GLY A 339 22.38 15.23 -16.99
C GLY A 339 21.20 14.42 -17.52
N PRO A 340 21.26 13.95 -18.76
CA PRO A 340 20.23 13.07 -19.32
C PRO A 340 20.17 11.75 -18.56
N GLU A 341 19.00 11.45 -18.00
CA GLU A 341 18.79 10.33 -17.05
C GLU A 341 19.18 8.96 -17.62
N MET A 342 18.87 8.70 -18.90
CA MET A 342 19.07 7.42 -19.55
C MET A 342 20.45 7.24 -20.20
N LYS A 343 21.35 8.24 -20.07
CA LYS A 343 22.70 8.14 -20.65
C LYS A 343 23.69 7.56 -19.65
N MET A 344 24.40 6.52 -20.05
CA MET A 344 25.45 5.88 -19.23
C MET A 344 26.61 6.82 -18.86
N SER A 345 26.82 7.90 -19.61
CA SER A 345 27.81 8.92 -19.34
C SER A 345 27.40 9.94 -18.28
N SER A 346 26.10 9.98 -17.90
CA SER A 346 25.60 10.87 -16.85
C SER A 346 25.88 10.23 -15.49
N SER A 347 26.44 11.02 -14.56
CA SER A 347 26.79 10.61 -13.21
C SER A 347 26.11 11.50 -12.19
N ALA A 348 25.39 10.89 -11.25
CA ALA A 348 24.72 11.61 -10.16
C ALA A 348 25.69 12.04 -9.03
N LEU A 349 26.96 11.74 -9.17
CA LEU A 349 28.02 12.22 -8.26
C LEU A 349 28.39 13.70 -8.50
N LYS A 350 27.89 14.31 -9.58
CA LYS A 350 28.17 15.70 -9.92
C LYS A 350 26.98 16.37 -10.62
N VAL A 351 26.85 17.66 -10.41
CA VAL A 351 25.92 18.48 -11.17
C VAL A 351 26.39 18.62 -12.61
N LEU A 352 25.45 18.63 -13.56
CA LEU A 352 25.76 18.92 -14.96
C LEU A 352 26.34 20.35 -15.08
N GLU A 353 27.49 20.50 -15.73
CA GLU A 353 28.24 21.77 -15.81
C GLU A 353 27.39 22.95 -16.33
N THR A 354 26.43 22.68 -17.21
CA THR A 354 25.55 23.71 -17.78
C THR A 354 24.43 24.15 -16.85
N ARG A 355 24.28 23.58 -15.65
CA ARG A 355 23.22 23.91 -14.69
C ARG A 355 23.59 25.01 -13.73
N ASP A 356 24.86 25.33 -13.58
CA ASP A 356 25.37 26.37 -12.67
C ASP A 356 24.82 26.23 -11.24
N ILE A 357 24.81 24.99 -10.70
CA ILE A 357 24.38 24.70 -9.34
C ILE A 357 25.56 24.22 -8.51
N ASP A 358 25.84 24.93 -7.41
CA ASP A 358 26.75 24.50 -6.36
C ASP A 358 25.95 23.81 -5.26
N MET A 359 25.90 22.45 -5.26
CA MET A 359 25.08 21.68 -4.32
C MET A 359 25.45 21.93 -2.85
N PRO A 360 26.72 21.90 -2.44
CA PRO A 360 27.11 22.26 -1.07
C PRO A 360 26.60 23.64 -0.64
N LYS A 361 26.76 24.64 -1.49
CA LYS A 361 26.31 26.01 -1.23
C LYS A 361 24.78 26.11 -1.17
N LEU A 362 24.07 25.41 -2.06
CA LEU A 362 22.60 25.34 -2.06
C LEU A 362 22.10 24.71 -0.75
N CYS A 363 22.64 23.56 -0.37
CA CYS A 363 22.27 22.86 0.86
C CYS A 363 22.57 23.72 2.11
N GLN A 364 23.70 24.43 2.13
CA GLN A 364 24.03 25.36 3.21
C GLN A 364 23.04 26.54 3.29
N TYR A 365 22.67 27.12 2.14
CA TYR A 365 21.66 28.19 2.07
C TYR A 365 20.29 27.68 2.56
N ALA A 366 19.82 26.56 2.02
CA ALA A 366 18.56 25.95 2.42
C ALA A 366 18.53 25.66 3.94
N LYS A 367 19.57 25.03 4.47
CA LYS A 367 19.72 24.76 5.90
C LYS A 367 19.68 26.01 6.75
N SER A 368 20.30 27.14 6.30
CA SER A 368 20.26 28.41 7.01
C SER A 368 18.86 29.01 7.14
N LYS A 369 17.95 28.59 6.27
CA LYS A 369 16.53 28.95 6.22
C LYS A 369 15.61 27.90 6.86
N GLY A 370 16.16 26.78 7.36
CA GLY A 370 15.40 25.66 7.91
C GLY A 370 14.75 24.79 6.83
N ILE A 371 15.24 24.83 5.59
CA ILE A 371 14.74 24.05 4.45
C ILE A 371 15.75 22.96 4.12
N GLY A 372 15.24 21.75 3.85
CA GLY A 372 16.03 20.62 3.35
C GLY A 372 16.00 20.54 1.82
N VAL A 373 16.93 19.75 1.28
CA VAL A 373 17.06 19.54 -0.16
C VAL A 373 16.84 18.06 -0.49
N TRP A 374 15.94 17.80 -1.41
CA TRP A 374 15.72 16.50 -2.05
C TRP A 374 16.24 16.54 -3.48
N VAL A 375 16.65 15.40 -4.00
CA VAL A 375 17.08 15.25 -5.39
C VAL A 375 16.48 14.00 -6.03
N TYR A 376 16.13 14.09 -7.30
CA TYR A 376 15.79 12.96 -8.13
C TYR A 376 17.05 12.23 -8.59
N VAL A 377 17.06 10.90 -8.54
CA VAL A 377 18.12 10.06 -9.14
C VAL A 377 17.49 8.86 -9.83
N ASN A 378 17.82 8.70 -11.12
CA ASN A 378 17.37 7.56 -11.93
C ASN A 378 17.97 6.26 -11.38
N GLN A 379 17.19 5.17 -11.37
CA GLN A 379 17.66 3.86 -10.91
C GLN A 379 18.95 3.41 -11.61
N ARG A 380 19.14 3.73 -12.88
CA ARG A 380 20.39 3.45 -13.60
C ARG A 380 21.61 4.03 -12.87
N ALA A 381 21.53 5.31 -12.46
CA ALA A 381 22.62 5.96 -11.74
C ALA A 381 22.75 5.39 -10.32
N LEU A 382 21.64 5.16 -9.63
CA LEU A 382 21.64 4.50 -8.32
C LEU A 382 22.29 3.12 -8.37
N TYR A 383 21.94 2.31 -9.38
CA TYR A 383 22.49 0.96 -9.53
C TYR A 383 24.02 0.97 -9.68
N GLN A 384 24.56 1.96 -10.37
CA GLN A 384 26.00 2.08 -10.63
C GLN A 384 26.77 2.76 -9.51
N GLU A 385 26.17 3.74 -8.83
CA GLU A 385 26.89 4.73 -8.03
C GLU A 385 26.44 4.79 -6.57
N LEU A 386 25.47 3.97 -6.12
CA LEU A 386 24.80 4.11 -4.82
C LEU A 386 25.78 4.23 -3.65
N ASP A 387 26.80 3.34 -3.58
CA ASP A 387 27.76 3.28 -2.48
C ASP A 387 28.72 4.49 -2.45
N GLN A 388 28.89 5.18 -3.57
CA GLN A 388 29.64 6.45 -3.64
C GLN A 388 28.74 7.64 -3.43
N LEU A 389 27.50 7.55 -3.87
CA LEU A 389 26.51 8.62 -3.89
C LEU A 389 26.01 8.92 -2.47
N LEU A 390 25.67 7.92 -1.68
CA LEU A 390 25.09 8.12 -0.35
C LEU A 390 26.00 8.93 0.59
N PRO A 391 27.30 8.57 0.80
CA PRO A 391 28.18 9.38 1.64
C PRO A 391 28.45 10.78 1.07
N LEU A 392 28.41 10.94 -0.26
CA LEU A 392 28.55 12.27 -0.89
C LEU A 392 27.34 13.13 -0.60
N TYR A 393 26.15 12.58 -0.69
CA TYR A 393 24.89 13.31 -0.45
C TYR A 393 24.71 13.67 1.02
N GLU A 394 25.07 12.79 1.93
CA GLU A 394 25.15 13.08 3.37
C GLU A 394 26.11 14.25 3.62
N LYS A 395 27.30 14.25 3.02
CA LYS A 395 28.26 15.35 3.11
C LYS A 395 27.74 16.65 2.53
N TRP A 396 26.98 16.64 1.45
CA TRP A 396 26.34 17.84 0.89
C TRP A 396 25.18 18.35 1.77
N GLY A 397 24.57 17.48 2.55
CA GLY A 397 23.40 17.77 3.37
C GLY A 397 22.07 17.55 2.64
N ILE A 398 22.06 16.65 1.66
CA ILE A 398 20.82 16.15 1.02
C ILE A 398 20.01 15.39 2.05
N CYS A 399 18.70 15.65 2.12
CA CYS A 399 17.78 15.05 3.09
C CYS A 399 17.02 13.84 2.52
N GLY A 400 16.88 13.76 1.21
CA GLY A 400 16.14 12.68 0.58
C GLY A 400 16.42 12.52 -0.91
N ILE A 401 16.10 11.33 -1.40
CA ILE A 401 16.26 10.96 -2.81
C ILE A 401 14.93 10.42 -3.34
N LYS A 402 14.53 10.94 -4.49
CA LYS A 402 13.46 10.39 -5.32
C LYS A 402 14.08 9.40 -6.30
N PHE A 403 13.81 8.12 -6.13
CA PHE A 403 14.25 7.05 -7.03
C PHE A 403 13.34 7.02 -8.24
N GLY A 404 13.85 7.33 -9.42
CA GLY A 404 13.04 7.39 -10.63
C GLY A 404 13.40 6.36 -11.69
N PHE A 405 12.45 6.07 -12.58
CA PHE A 405 12.50 5.03 -13.60
C PHE A 405 12.89 3.67 -13.04
N VAL A 406 12.24 3.30 -11.93
CA VAL A 406 12.56 2.07 -11.21
C VAL A 406 12.04 0.84 -11.94
N GLN A 407 12.86 -0.20 -11.95
CA GLN A 407 12.43 -1.54 -12.35
C GLN A 407 11.79 -2.23 -11.14
N ILE A 408 10.68 -2.90 -11.38
CA ILE A 408 9.89 -3.57 -10.35
C ILE A 408 9.41 -4.93 -10.84
N GLY A 409 8.90 -5.72 -9.93
CA GLY A 409 8.17 -6.96 -10.22
C GLY A 409 8.98 -8.20 -9.95
N SER A 410 10.20 -8.33 -10.46
CA SER A 410 11.06 -9.48 -10.16
C SER A 410 11.56 -9.46 -8.71
N GLN A 411 11.97 -10.61 -8.20
CA GLN A 411 12.62 -10.74 -6.89
C GLN A 411 13.90 -9.90 -6.82
N GLU A 412 14.74 -9.95 -7.86
CA GLU A 412 15.99 -9.18 -7.94
C GLU A 412 15.73 -7.68 -7.72
N TRP A 413 14.79 -7.09 -8.44
CA TRP A 413 14.53 -5.66 -8.33
C TRP A 413 13.84 -5.27 -7.02
N THR A 414 12.96 -6.12 -6.48
CA THR A 414 12.38 -5.91 -5.14
C THR A 414 13.48 -5.89 -4.08
N THR A 415 14.36 -6.87 -4.09
CA THR A 415 15.49 -7.00 -3.15
C THR A 415 16.45 -5.85 -3.28
N TRP A 416 16.80 -5.48 -4.53
CA TRP A 416 17.70 -4.37 -4.80
C TRP A 416 17.14 -3.03 -4.28
N LEU A 417 15.89 -2.70 -4.59
CA LEU A 417 15.25 -1.46 -4.14
C LEU A 417 15.21 -1.37 -2.61
N HIS A 418 14.83 -2.46 -1.94
CA HIS A 418 14.78 -2.49 -0.47
C HIS A 418 16.17 -2.37 0.15
N ASN A 419 17.21 -2.98 -0.44
CA ASN A 419 18.58 -2.81 0.01
C ASN A 419 19.07 -1.37 -0.21
N ALA A 420 18.69 -0.71 -1.30
CA ALA A 420 19.00 0.69 -1.53
C ALA A 420 18.33 1.61 -0.47
N VAL A 421 17.09 1.33 -0.09
CA VAL A 421 16.40 2.05 1.01
C VAL A 421 17.09 1.83 2.36
N LYS A 422 17.51 0.58 2.67
CA LYS A 422 18.27 0.28 3.90
C LYS A 422 19.59 1.04 3.94
N LYS A 423 20.38 1.00 2.86
CA LYS A 423 21.63 1.78 2.74
C LYS A 423 21.40 3.28 2.87
N SER A 424 20.30 3.79 2.31
CA SER A 424 19.91 5.21 2.47
C SER A 424 19.64 5.57 3.93
N ALA A 425 19.06 4.65 4.72
CA ALA A 425 18.85 4.86 6.15
C ALA A 425 20.17 4.98 6.93
N ASP A 426 21.19 4.20 6.57
CA ASP A 426 22.52 4.25 7.19
C ASP A 426 23.19 5.63 7.00
N HIS A 427 22.78 6.37 5.96
CA HIS A 427 23.25 7.72 5.64
C HIS A 427 22.23 8.83 5.97
N HIS A 428 21.20 8.54 6.77
CA HIS A 428 20.15 9.49 7.17
C HIS A 428 19.41 10.13 5.97
N ILE A 429 19.19 9.37 4.91
CA ILE A 429 18.53 9.83 3.68
C ILE A 429 17.13 9.19 3.59
N MET A 430 16.12 10.04 3.46
CA MET A 430 14.73 9.65 3.19
C MET A 430 14.57 9.27 1.71
N VAL A 431 13.60 8.41 1.40
CA VAL A 431 13.39 7.88 0.04
C VAL A 431 11.94 8.02 -0.38
N ASP A 432 11.74 8.43 -1.62
CA ASP A 432 10.52 8.28 -2.40
C ASP A 432 10.81 7.34 -3.58
N ILE A 433 10.02 6.29 -3.76
CA ILE A 433 10.16 5.39 -4.92
C ILE A 433 9.07 5.74 -5.94
N HIS A 434 9.49 6.14 -7.12
CA HIS A 434 8.59 6.61 -8.18
C HIS A 434 8.10 5.50 -9.12
N ASP A 435 7.42 5.86 -10.19
CA ASP A 435 6.86 5.03 -11.27
C ASP A 435 5.83 3.98 -10.79
N GLU A 436 6.02 2.73 -11.16
CA GLU A 436 5.06 1.64 -10.95
C GLU A 436 5.10 0.99 -9.54
N TYR A 437 5.91 1.49 -8.62
CA TYR A 437 6.04 0.90 -7.29
C TYR A 437 4.83 1.24 -6.40
N ARG A 438 4.09 0.21 -5.96
CA ARG A 438 3.03 0.32 -4.96
C ARG A 438 3.46 -0.23 -3.61
N PRO A 439 3.15 0.47 -2.49
CA PRO A 439 3.56 0.05 -1.16
C PRO A 439 2.87 -1.24 -0.71
N THR A 440 3.53 -1.94 0.21
CA THR A 440 3.03 -3.14 0.89
C THR A 440 3.13 -3.04 2.42
N GLY A 441 3.20 -1.80 2.94
CA GLY A 441 3.33 -1.51 4.37
C GLY A 441 4.76 -1.57 4.92
N TRP A 442 5.76 -1.82 4.08
CA TRP A 442 7.16 -1.98 4.50
C TRP A 442 7.78 -0.71 5.12
N SER A 443 7.15 0.45 4.95
CA SER A 443 7.51 1.69 5.66
C SER A 443 7.35 1.59 7.19
N ARG A 444 6.62 0.60 7.74
CA ARG A 444 6.66 0.28 9.18
C ARG A 444 8.05 -0.20 9.59
N THR A 445 8.69 -1.01 8.77
CA THR A 445 10.00 -1.62 9.03
C THR A 445 11.14 -0.65 8.73
N TYR A 446 11.04 0.06 7.62
CA TYR A 446 12.00 1.09 7.19
C TYR A 446 11.28 2.41 6.92
N PRO A 447 11.03 3.22 7.97
CA PRO A 447 10.27 4.46 7.86
C PRO A 447 10.98 5.57 7.07
N ASN A 448 12.24 5.42 6.68
CA ASN A 448 12.88 6.30 5.73
C ASN A 448 12.32 6.13 4.29
N LEU A 449 11.62 5.05 3.98
CA LEU A 449 10.77 4.94 2.79
C LEU A 449 9.48 5.72 3.04
N MET A 450 9.49 7.01 2.67
CA MET A 450 8.45 7.96 3.04
C MET A 450 7.20 7.81 2.20
N THR A 451 7.35 7.81 0.88
CA THR A 451 6.24 7.77 -0.07
C THR A 451 6.61 7.00 -1.32
N GLN A 452 5.62 6.69 -2.14
CA GLN A 452 5.80 5.97 -3.39
C GLN A 452 4.79 6.47 -4.42
N GLU A 453 5.15 6.49 -5.69
CA GLU A 453 4.20 6.86 -6.73
C GLU A 453 3.17 5.73 -6.95
N GLY A 454 3.32 4.90 -7.91
CA GLY A 454 2.39 3.81 -8.24
C GLY A 454 0.93 4.26 -8.35
N ILE A 455 0.69 5.45 -8.90
CA ILE A 455 -0.59 6.16 -8.93
C ILE A 455 -0.69 7.02 -10.18
N GLY A 456 -1.86 7.10 -10.80
CA GLY A 456 -2.16 8.13 -11.79
C GLY A 456 -2.32 9.49 -11.12
N GLY A 457 -1.22 10.19 -10.88
CA GLY A 457 -1.18 11.50 -10.25
C GLY A 457 -1.48 12.65 -11.22
N ASN A 458 -1.24 13.90 -10.81
CA ASN A 458 -1.46 15.08 -11.67
C ASN A 458 -0.61 15.06 -12.94
N GLU A 459 0.44 14.26 -13.00
CA GLU A 459 1.24 14.07 -14.22
C GLU A 459 0.43 13.42 -15.35
N GLU A 460 -0.49 12.52 -14.99
CA GLU A 460 -1.39 11.81 -15.91
C GLU A 460 -2.71 12.56 -16.19
N MET A 461 -2.82 13.81 -15.71
CA MET A 461 -3.97 14.69 -15.93
C MET A 461 -5.33 14.03 -15.58
N PRO A 462 -5.48 13.41 -14.40
CA PRO A 462 -6.70 12.69 -14.05
C PRO A 462 -7.89 13.63 -13.88
N ASP A 463 -9.08 13.10 -14.11
CA ASP A 463 -10.32 13.79 -13.80
C ASP A 463 -10.73 13.60 -12.32
N ALA A 464 -11.85 14.22 -11.94
CA ALA A 464 -12.32 14.15 -10.56
C ALA A 464 -12.96 12.80 -10.21
N GLU A 465 -13.45 12.03 -11.17
CA GLU A 465 -13.94 10.66 -10.93
C GLU A 465 -12.77 9.76 -10.51
N HIS A 466 -11.68 9.76 -11.30
CA HIS A 466 -10.47 9.03 -10.93
C HIS A 466 -9.96 9.45 -9.53
N ASN A 467 -9.96 10.76 -9.25
CA ASN A 467 -9.52 11.28 -7.97
C ASN A 467 -10.37 10.76 -6.79
N THR A 468 -11.65 10.54 -6.98
CA THR A 468 -12.55 10.01 -5.94
C THR A 468 -12.61 8.49 -5.89
N ILE A 469 -11.97 7.77 -6.84
CA ILE A 469 -11.72 6.33 -6.79
C ILE A 469 -10.45 6.02 -5.96
N LEU A 470 -9.40 6.80 -6.10
CA LEU A 470 -8.08 6.54 -5.50
C LEU A 470 -8.09 6.30 -3.97
N PRO A 471 -8.86 7.03 -3.14
CA PRO A 471 -8.90 6.78 -1.69
C PRO A 471 -9.37 5.38 -1.31
N PHE A 472 -10.24 4.79 -2.13
CA PHE A 472 -10.86 3.49 -1.91
C PHE A 472 -10.10 2.34 -2.60
N THR A 473 -9.02 2.64 -3.29
CA THR A 473 -8.22 1.69 -4.07
C THR A 473 -6.75 1.86 -3.72
N ARG A 474 -5.99 2.66 -4.46
CA ARG A 474 -4.54 2.85 -4.32
C ARG A 474 -4.10 3.23 -2.89
N PHE A 475 -4.83 4.11 -2.20
CA PHE A 475 -4.48 4.55 -0.85
C PHE A 475 -4.79 3.53 0.25
N LEU A 476 -5.37 2.38 -0.07
CA LEU A 476 -5.57 1.30 0.90
C LEU A 476 -4.26 0.58 1.26
N CYS A 477 -3.23 0.65 0.42
CA CYS A 477 -1.94 -0.01 0.68
C CYS A 477 -0.88 0.93 1.27
N GLY A 478 -1.13 2.26 1.32
CA GLY A 478 -0.17 3.20 1.91
C GLY A 478 -0.09 4.55 1.19
N PRO A 479 0.93 5.37 1.52
CA PRO A 479 1.10 6.72 1.00
C PRO A 479 1.31 6.75 -0.52
N ALA A 480 1.05 7.93 -1.12
CA ALA A 480 1.35 8.16 -2.53
C ALA A 480 1.89 9.57 -2.80
N ASP A 481 2.88 9.65 -3.68
CA ASP A 481 3.29 10.90 -4.31
C ASP A 481 2.33 11.21 -5.48
N TYR A 482 1.30 12.02 -5.20
CA TYR A 482 0.27 12.41 -6.18
C TYR A 482 0.63 13.70 -6.93
N THR A 483 1.57 14.48 -6.44
CA THR A 483 2.00 15.77 -7.02
C THR A 483 0.88 16.83 -7.17
N PRO A 484 0.17 17.24 -6.09
CA PRO A 484 -0.84 18.29 -6.17
C PRO A 484 -0.30 19.59 -6.75
N CYS A 485 -1.04 20.16 -7.70
CA CYS A 485 -0.74 21.47 -8.29
C CYS A 485 -1.91 22.45 -8.13
N TYR A 486 -1.70 23.73 -8.44
CA TYR A 486 -2.74 24.72 -8.25
C TYR A 486 -3.14 25.44 -9.54
N PHE A 487 -2.19 25.98 -10.27
CA PHE A 487 -2.47 26.73 -11.50
C PHE A 487 -2.09 26.03 -12.77
N ASN A 488 -1.39 24.92 -12.71
CA ASN A 488 -0.96 24.21 -13.90
C ASN A 488 -2.14 23.71 -14.74
N GLY A 489 -2.02 23.75 -16.05
CA GLY A 489 -3.06 23.31 -17.00
C GLY A 489 -3.38 21.81 -16.96
N ARG A 490 -2.59 20.99 -16.26
CA ARG A 490 -2.86 19.56 -16.03
C ARG A 490 -4.02 19.32 -15.08
N VAL A 491 -4.35 20.32 -14.22
CA VAL A 491 -5.45 20.23 -13.24
C VAL A 491 -6.81 20.24 -13.97
N LYS A 492 -7.58 19.16 -13.80
CA LYS A 492 -8.92 18.96 -14.40
C LYS A 492 -10.07 19.17 -13.42
N ASN A 493 -9.77 19.58 -12.20
CA ASN A 493 -10.73 19.83 -11.12
C ASN A 493 -10.61 21.27 -10.59
N THR A 494 -11.43 21.63 -9.61
CA THR A 494 -11.42 22.99 -9.05
C THR A 494 -10.24 23.24 -8.11
N LYS A 495 -10.04 24.49 -7.74
CA LYS A 495 -8.99 24.87 -6.76
C LYS A 495 -9.31 24.37 -5.36
N ALA A 496 -10.58 24.34 -4.97
CA ALA A 496 -10.97 23.79 -3.66
C ALA A 496 -10.80 22.26 -3.61
N HIS A 497 -10.94 21.55 -4.74
CA HIS A 497 -10.61 20.14 -4.84
C HIS A 497 -9.11 19.92 -4.59
N GLN A 498 -8.22 20.71 -5.22
CA GLN A 498 -6.77 20.63 -4.99
C GLN A 498 -6.40 20.97 -3.54
N LEU A 499 -7.07 21.96 -2.91
CA LEU A 499 -6.85 22.27 -1.50
C LEU A 499 -7.17 21.11 -0.57
N ALA A 500 -8.19 20.32 -0.88
CA ALA A 500 -8.60 19.18 -0.07
C ALA A 500 -7.65 17.97 -0.19
N MET A 501 -6.91 17.84 -1.30
CA MET A 501 -6.08 16.66 -1.59
C MET A 501 -5.10 16.29 -0.48
N PRO A 502 -4.30 17.19 0.14
CA PRO A 502 -3.34 16.79 1.18
C PRO A 502 -3.98 16.23 2.45
N VAL A 503 -5.28 16.46 2.66
CA VAL A 503 -6.04 15.82 3.74
C VAL A 503 -6.54 14.44 3.33
N VAL A 504 -7.04 14.30 2.10
CA VAL A 504 -7.59 13.04 1.59
C VAL A 504 -6.47 12.06 1.23
N TYR A 505 -5.47 12.53 0.51
CA TYR A 505 -4.34 11.74 0.04
C TYR A 505 -3.19 11.79 1.05
N TYR A 506 -2.95 10.67 1.68
CA TYR A 506 -1.87 10.57 2.66
C TYR A 506 -0.51 10.45 1.95
N SER A 507 0.39 11.34 2.32
CA SER A 507 1.81 11.23 2.00
C SER A 507 2.63 11.96 3.07
N PRO A 508 3.56 11.29 3.78
CA PRO A 508 4.40 11.96 4.79
C PRO A 508 5.42 12.94 4.17
N ILE A 509 5.78 12.74 2.90
CA ILE A 509 6.40 13.76 2.06
C ILE A 509 5.40 14.10 0.96
N THR A 510 4.83 15.30 1.03
CA THR A 510 3.81 15.76 0.09
C THR A 510 4.42 16.82 -0.83
N PHE A 511 4.57 16.49 -2.11
CA PHE A 511 5.01 17.45 -3.11
C PHE A 511 3.84 18.34 -3.51
N LEU A 512 3.91 19.63 -3.21
CA LEU A 512 2.89 20.64 -3.48
C LEU A 512 3.37 21.63 -4.53
N TYR A 513 2.44 22.33 -5.15
CA TYR A 513 2.73 23.34 -6.18
C TYR A 513 3.48 22.76 -7.40
N TRP A 514 3.31 21.47 -7.66
CA TRP A 514 3.99 20.75 -8.73
C TRP A 514 3.76 21.45 -10.10
N TYR A 515 4.81 21.65 -10.87
CA TYR A 515 4.85 22.36 -12.13
C TYR A 515 4.60 23.89 -12.07
N ASP A 516 4.28 24.47 -10.93
CA ASP A 516 4.03 25.90 -10.80
C ASP A 516 5.32 26.67 -10.45
N LEU A 517 5.54 27.81 -11.10
CA LEU A 517 6.62 28.70 -10.72
C LEU A 517 6.19 29.61 -9.54
N PRO A 518 7.09 29.98 -8.61
CA PRO A 518 6.75 30.84 -7.47
C PRO A 518 6.02 32.14 -7.84
N ASN A 519 6.42 32.75 -8.96
CA ASN A 519 5.88 34.04 -9.41
C ASN A 519 4.45 33.99 -9.98
N VAL A 520 3.85 32.80 -10.16
CA VAL A 520 2.44 32.71 -10.58
C VAL A 520 1.49 33.01 -9.43
N TYR A 521 1.94 32.92 -8.18
CA TYR A 521 1.14 33.17 -6.99
C TYR A 521 1.07 34.66 -6.68
N LYS A 522 -0.15 35.18 -6.44
CA LYS A 522 -0.43 36.61 -6.24
C LYS A 522 -1.00 36.91 -4.84
N GLY A 523 -0.79 36.02 -3.87
CA GLY A 523 -1.28 36.18 -2.52
C GLY A 523 -2.67 35.60 -2.29
N GLU A 524 -2.99 34.48 -2.94
CA GLU A 524 -4.21 33.69 -2.73
C GLU A 524 -4.27 33.23 -1.27
N LYS A 525 -5.19 33.80 -0.50
CA LYS A 525 -5.32 33.54 0.95
C LYS A 525 -5.74 32.11 1.27
N GLU A 526 -6.49 31.48 0.40
CA GLU A 526 -6.91 30.09 0.58
C GLU A 526 -5.74 29.11 0.60
N LEU A 527 -4.59 29.47 0.03
CA LEU A 527 -3.35 28.68 0.10
C LEU A 527 -2.73 28.64 1.50
N ASP A 528 -3.19 29.48 2.43
CA ASP A 528 -2.85 29.34 3.84
C ASP A 528 -3.32 27.98 4.40
N PHE A 529 -4.34 27.37 3.80
CA PHE A 529 -4.75 26.01 4.16
C PHE A 529 -3.57 25.02 3.97
N TRP A 530 -2.88 25.05 2.83
CA TRP A 530 -1.71 24.20 2.60
C TRP A 530 -0.54 24.54 3.51
N LYS A 531 -0.39 25.83 3.87
CA LYS A 531 0.64 26.25 4.82
C LYS A 531 0.47 25.58 6.18
N TYR A 532 -0.77 25.48 6.68
CA TYR A 532 -1.09 24.92 8.00
C TYR A 532 -1.36 23.41 7.97
N CYS A 533 -1.74 22.85 6.84
CA CYS A 533 -2.03 21.43 6.72
C CYS A 533 -0.75 20.60 6.96
N PRO A 534 -0.74 19.71 7.97
CA PRO A 534 0.39 18.82 8.21
C PRO A 534 0.40 17.65 7.21
N THR A 535 1.47 16.87 7.19
CA THR A 535 1.62 15.67 6.36
C THR A 535 1.49 14.36 7.15
N VAL A 536 1.45 14.48 8.49
CA VAL A 536 1.30 13.34 9.42
C VAL A 536 0.25 13.64 10.46
N TRP A 537 -0.37 12.59 11.00
CA TRP A 537 -1.60 12.69 11.73
C TRP A 537 -1.60 11.82 12.99
N ASP A 538 -2.31 12.28 14.02
CA ASP A 538 -2.54 11.50 15.23
C ASP A 538 -3.75 10.57 15.08
N GLU A 539 -4.71 10.97 14.24
CA GLU A 539 -5.96 10.24 14.03
C GLU A 539 -6.53 10.57 12.64
N SER A 540 -7.09 9.56 11.97
CA SER A 540 -7.73 9.69 10.66
C SER A 540 -9.07 8.98 10.64
N LYS A 541 -10.07 9.58 9.98
CA LYS A 541 -11.42 9.01 9.82
C LYS A 541 -11.96 9.34 8.44
N ALA A 542 -12.31 8.33 7.65
CA ALA A 542 -13.20 8.51 6.53
C ALA A 542 -14.62 8.62 7.06
N LEU A 543 -15.27 9.76 6.84
CA LEU A 543 -16.57 10.08 7.41
C LEU A 543 -17.73 9.70 6.47
N GLN A 544 -17.57 10.01 5.19
CA GLN A 544 -18.56 9.76 4.14
C GLN A 544 -17.83 9.51 2.82
N GLY A 545 -18.43 8.75 1.93
CA GLY A 545 -17.88 8.58 0.59
C GLY A 545 -18.48 7.40 -0.16
N GLU A 546 -18.45 7.52 -1.48
CA GLU A 546 -18.82 6.50 -2.46
C GLU A 546 -17.79 6.50 -3.58
N ILE A 547 -17.36 5.33 -4.03
CA ILE A 547 -16.24 5.17 -4.98
C ILE A 547 -16.57 5.84 -6.32
N GLY A 548 -15.72 6.76 -6.76
CA GLY A 548 -15.91 7.55 -7.99
C GLY A 548 -16.86 8.74 -7.85
N GLU A 549 -17.54 8.85 -6.72
CA GLU A 549 -18.56 9.88 -6.48
C GLU A 549 -18.02 11.00 -5.59
N TYR A 550 -17.59 10.67 -4.38
CA TYR A 550 -17.06 11.65 -3.43
C TYR A 550 -16.38 10.97 -2.24
N ILE A 551 -15.60 11.76 -1.49
CA ILE A 551 -14.98 11.37 -0.22
C ILE A 551 -14.91 12.54 0.73
N VAL A 552 -15.17 12.31 2.01
CA VAL A 552 -14.96 13.24 3.12
C VAL A 552 -14.05 12.58 4.15
N GLN A 553 -12.84 13.10 4.31
CA GLN A 553 -11.82 12.62 5.22
C GLN A 553 -11.56 13.66 6.31
N ALA A 554 -11.60 13.26 7.58
CA ALA A 554 -11.18 14.07 8.72
C ALA A 554 -9.88 13.52 9.32
N ARG A 555 -8.94 14.41 9.67
CA ARG A 555 -7.65 14.05 10.26
C ARG A 555 -7.28 15.03 11.36
N ARG A 556 -6.69 14.52 12.45
CA ARG A 556 -6.24 15.32 13.57
C ARG A 556 -4.72 15.38 13.67
N SER A 557 -4.21 16.57 13.96
CA SER A 557 -2.82 16.78 14.34
C SER A 557 -2.80 17.71 15.56
N GLY A 558 -2.30 17.25 16.68
CA GLY A 558 -2.40 17.95 17.96
C GLY A 558 -3.86 18.21 18.36
N ASN A 559 -4.21 19.48 18.50
CA ASN A 559 -5.57 19.92 18.85
C ASN A 559 -6.42 20.33 17.64
N ASP A 560 -5.83 20.42 16.46
CA ASP A 560 -6.50 20.86 15.24
C ASP A 560 -6.99 19.67 14.43
N TRP A 561 -8.18 19.83 13.84
CA TRP A 561 -8.72 18.91 12.86
C TRP A 561 -8.74 19.53 11.48
N PHE A 562 -8.45 18.72 10.49
CA PHE A 562 -8.50 19.08 9.07
C PHE A 562 -9.48 18.16 8.38
N VAL A 563 -10.35 18.72 7.55
CA VAL A 563 -11.32 17.97 6.75
C VAL A 563 -11.08 18.29 5.29
N GLY A 564 -10.92 17.26 4.47
CA GLY A 564 -10.91 17.34 3.02
C GLY A 564 -12.16 16.67 2.46
N ALA A 565 -12.89 17.39 1.62
CA ALA A 565 -13.98 16.85 0.83
C ALA A 565 -13.66 16.99 -0.65
N MET A 566 -13.63 15.88 -1.37
CA MET A 566 -13.41 15.83 -2.82
C MET A 566 -14.64 15.25 -3.49
N ASN A 567 -15.07 15.85 -4.59
CA ASN A 567 -16.28 15.49 -5.32
C ASN A 567 -15.96 15.08 -6.76
N GLY A 568 -16.68 14.08 -7.27
CA GLY A 568 -16.60 13.62 -8.65
C GLY A 568 -17.29 14.55 -9.63
N LEU A 569 -17.84 14.01 -10.71
CA LEU A 569 -18.31 14.79 -11.86
C LEU A 569 -19.64 15.52 -11.65
N GLN A 570 -20.45 15.15 -10.64
CA GLN A 570 -21.77 15.72 -10.37
C GLN A 570 -21.75 16.60 -9.12
N ALA A 571 -22.49 17.74 -9.14
CA ALA A 571 -22.67 18.57 -7.95
C ALA A 571 -23.34 17.79 -6.81
N ARG A 572 -22.97 18.10 -5.57
CA ARG A 572 -23.47 17.36 -4.40
C ARG A 572 -23.59 18.26 -3.16
N ASP A 573 -24.69 18.09 -2.44
CA ASP A 573 -24.85 18.65 -1.10
C ASP A 573 -24.46 17.59 -0.07
N ILE A 574 -23.54 17.94 0.84
CA ILE A 574 -23.15 17.08 1.96
C ILE A 574 -23.45 17.76 3.28
N THR A 575 -23.71 16.96 4.30
CA THR A 575 -23.88 17.44 5.67
C THR A 575 -22.85 16.76 6.56
N LEU A 576 -21.94 17.56 7.10
CA LEU A 576 -20.88 17.12 7.99
C LEU A 576 -21.35 17.21 9.45
N ASN A 577 -21.49 16.08 10.12
CA ASN A 577 -21.75 16.03 11.55
C ASN A 577 -20.44 16.19 12.34
N THR A 578 -20.20 17.33 12.95
CA THR A 578 -18.95 17.59 13.66
C THR A 578 -18.81 16.79 14.97
N ALA A 579 -19.86 16.11 15.45
CA ALA A 579 -19.77 15.20 16.59
C ALA A 579 -18.98 13.92 16.27
N ASP A 580 -18.83 13.57 15.00
CA ASP A 580 -18.16 12.34 14.58
C ASP A 580 -16.63 12.40 14.78
N PHE A 581 -16.06 13.62 14.93
CA PHE A 581 -14.63 13.82 15.08
C PHE A 581 -14.22 14.90 16.10
N LEU A 582 -15.05 15.92 16.40
CA LEU A 582 -14.71 16.95 17.36
C LEU A 582 -15.05 16.54 18.80
N GLN A 583 -14.24 16.99 19.75
CA GLN A 583 -14.42 16.68 21.15
C GLN A 583 -15.71 17.35 21.72
N LYS A 584 -16.61 16.51 22.25
CA LYS A 584 -17.89 16.94 22.85
C LYS A 584 -17.71 18.07 23.85
N GLY A 585 -18.54 19.10 23.74
CA GLY A 585 -18.57 20.24 24.64
C GLY A 585 -17.58 21.36 24.31
N LYS A 586 -16.59 21.11 23.45
CA LYS A 586 -15.59 22.12 23.06
C LYS A 586 -16.09 23.03 21.95
N LYS A 587 -15.48 24.22 21.86
CA LYS A 587 -15.68 25.19 20.78
C LYS A 587 -14.47 25.21 19.86
N TYR A 588 -14.71 25.44 18.60
CA TYR A 588 -13.67 25.50 17.56
C TYR A 588 -13.91 26.71 16.68
N GLN A 589 -12.84 27.38 16.29
CA GLN A 589 -12.83 28.21 15.11
C GLN A 589 -12.74 27.30 13.90
N VAL A 590 -13.63 27.44 12.93
CA VAL A 590 -13.53 26.73 11.66
C VAL A 590 -13.31 27.70 10.51
N GLU A 591 -12.28 27.41 9.72
CA GLU A 591 -11.99 28.04 8.44
C GLU A 591 -12.48 27.10 7.35
N ILE A 592 -13.33 27.57 6.45
CA ILE A 592 -13.95 26.79 5.38
C ILE A 592 -13.51 27.40 4.05
N TYR A 593 -12.84 26.60 3.24
CA TYR A 593 -12.43 26.91 1.87
C TYR A 593 -13.26 26.07 0.92
N ASN A 594 -14.15 26.70 0.17
CA ASN A 594 -15.12 25.99 -0.69
C ASN A 594 -15.24 26.67 -2.05
N ASP A 595 -15.57 25.91 -3.08
CA ASP A 595 -15.85 26.45 -4.40
C ASP A 595 -17.01 27.44 -4.36
N ASN A 596 -16.83 28.57 -5.01
CA ASN A 596 -17.86 29.57 -5.22
C ASN A 596 -17.72 30.22 -6.61
N PRO A 597 -18.39 29.67 -7.64
CA PRO A 597 -18.33 30.18 -9.01
C PRO A 597 -18.73 31.64 -9.18
N ALA A 598 -19.52 32.18 -8.25
CA ALA A 598 -19.98 33.58 -8.29
C ALA A 598 -18.90 34.61 -7.94
N LEU A 599 -17.79 34.19 -7.34
CA LEU A 599 -16.71 35.08 -6.99
C LEU A 599 -15.95 35.59 -8.23
N ASN A 600 -15.62 36.88 -8.22
CA ASN A 600 -14.77 37.48 -9.24
C ASN A 600 -13.28 37.37 -8.89
N THR A 601 -12.84 36.14 -8.54
CA THR A 601 -11.44 35.80 -8.30
C THR A 601 -10.99 34.74 -9.29
N ARG A 602 -9.69 34.65 -9.56
CA ARG A 602 -9.18 33.64 -10.50
C ARG A 602 -9.28 32.20 -9.94
N THR A 603 -9.41 32.03 -8.64
CA THR A 603 -9.47 30.72 -7.99
C THR A 603 -10.88 30.23 -7.72
N LYS A 604 -11.85 31.16 -7.66
CA LYS A 604 -13.27 30.84 -7.35
C LYS A 604 -13.43 30.12 -6.01
N VAL A 605 -12.53 30.33 -5.06
CA VAL A 605 -12.59 29.74 -3.72
C VAL A 605 -13.06 30.81 -2.73
N SER A 606 -14.14 30.53 -1.99
CA SER A 606 -14.60 31.34 -0.86
C SER A 606 -13.89 30.92 0.43
N THR A 607 -13.62 31.88 1.30
CA THR A 607 -13.10 31.62 2.65
C THR A 607 -14.10 32.14 3.67
N VAL A 608 -14.59 31.25 4.55
CA VAL A 608 -15.51 31.59 5.64
C VAL A 608 -14.88 31.20 6.97
N VAL A 609 -14.86 32.12 7.93
CA VAL A 609 -14.38 31.86 9.30
C VAL A 609 -15.56 32.00 10.26
N GLN A 610 -15.78 31.00 11.08
CA GLN A 610 -16.85 31.03 12.09
C GLN A 610 -16.48 30.24 13.34
N THR A 611 -17.11 30.54 14.46
CA THR A 611 -17.01 29.75 15.69
C THR A 611 -18.17 28.77 15.78
N ILE A 612 -17.86 27.51 16.05
CA ILE A 612 -18.86 26.46 16.25
C ILE A 612 -18.63 25.72 17.56
N LYS A 613 -19.68 25.08 18.06
CA LYS A 613 -19.60 24.06 19.12
C LYS A 613 -19.63 22.67 18.47
N ALA A 614 -18.85 21.74 19.00
CA ALA A 614 -18.89 20.34 18.56
C ALA A 614 -20.31 19.78 18.58
N GLY A 615 -20.70 19.05 17.54
CA GLY A 615 -22.07 18.57 17.29
C GLY A 615 -22.88 19.44 16.33
N LYS A 616 -22.33 20.58 15.87
CA LYS A 616 -22.99 21.38 14.83
C LYS A 616 -22.95 20.64 13.49
N MET A 617 -24.09 20.61 12.79
CA MET A 617 -24.17 20.14 11.41
C MET A 617 -23.71 21.26 10.48
N LEU A 618 -22.72 20.99 9.63
CA LEU A 618 -22.24 21.91 8.60
C LEU A 618 -22.70 21.40 7.23
N LYS A 619 -23.39 22.25 6.49
CA LYS A 619 -23.81 21.96 5.11
C LYS A 619 -22.79 22.54 4.15
N LEU A 620 -22.35 21.75 3.19
CA LEU A 620 -21.43 22.14 2.14
C LEU A 620 -22.05 21.77 0.78
N HIS A 621 -21.99 22.71 -0.15
CA HIS A 621 -22.31 22.44 -1.55
C HIS A 621 -21.01 22.23 -2.32
N LEU A 622 -20.81 21.05 -2.88
CA LEU A 622 -19.64 20.70 -3.67
C LEU A 622 -20.01 20.84 -5.16
N GLN A 623 -19.23 21.63 -5.88
CA GLN A 623 -19.39 21.81 -7.33
C GLN A 623 -19.01 20.52 -8.08
N PRO A 624 -19.43 20.36 -9.35
CA PRO A 624 -18.88 19.32 -10.24
C PRO A 624 -17.35 19.41 -10.27
N SER A 625 -16.66 18.29 -10.10
CA SER A 625 -15.21 18.22 -9.97
C SER A 625 -14.62 19.12 -8.88
N GLY A 626 -15.45 19.44 -7.89
CA GLY A 626 -15.16 20.41 -6.85
C GLY A 626 -14.70 19.79 -5.54
N GLY A 627 -14.57 20.65 -4.52
CA GLY A 627 -14.18 20.21 -3.20
C GLY A 627 -14.35 21.28 -2.13
N ALA A 628 -14.02 20.90 -0.90
CA ALA A 628 -13.91 21.82 0.23
C ALA A 628 -12.77 21.38 1.16
N ALA A 629 -12.07 22.34 1.71
CA ALA A 629 -11.06 22.12 2.72
C ALA A 629 -11.44 22.89 3.99
N LEU A 630 -11.35 22.25 5.15
CA LEU A 630 -11.73 22.87 6.42
C LEU A 630 -10.64 22.65 7.47
N ARG A 631 -10.37 23.69 8.27
CA ARG A 631 -9.52 23.61 9.46
C ARG A 631 -10.32 23.98 10.68
N PHE A 632 -10.26 23.15 11.71
CA PHE A 632 -10.92 23.37 13.01
C PHE A 632 -9.85 23.54 14.07
N SER A 633 -9.71 24.75 14.60
CA SER A 633 -8.76 25.05 15.67
C SER A 633 -9.48 25.13 17.01
N LEU A 634 -9.00 24.34 17.99
CA LEU A 634 -9.60 24.30 19.32
C LEU A 634 -9.49 25.67 20.01
N LEU A 635 -10.61 26.23 20.43
CA LEU A 635 -10.64 27.45 21.25
C LEU A 635 -10.45 27.09 22.73
N LYS A 636 -9.59 27.86 23.39
CA LYS A 636 -9.28 27.72 24.82
C LYS A 636 -10.46 28.05 25.70
#